data_380da06b9308dd50f65e2cca9550456b
#
_entry.id   380da06b9308dd50f65e2cca9550456b
#
_cell.length_a   1.000
_cell.length_b   1.000
_cell.length_c   1.000
_cell.angle_alpha   90.00
_cell.angle_beta   90.00
_cell.angle_gamma   90.00
#
_symmetry.space_group_name_H-M   'P 1'
#
loop_
_entity.id
_entity.type
_entity.pdbx_description
1 polymer ?
#
loop_
_entity_poly.entity_id
_entity_poly.type
_entity_poly.pdbx_seq_one_letter_code
_entity_poly.pdbx_strand_id
1 'polypeptide(L)'
;MANDKIVIHGAREHNLKNVDVEIPRDKLIVFTGLSGSGKSSLAFDTIYAEGQRRYVESLSSYARQFLGQMEKPSVDSIDGLSPAISIDQKTTSKNPRSTVGTVTEIYDYLRLLYARVGIPHCPVCGKEIKRQTTDQIVDRIMELPLGTKIQILSPIVKGRKGEHTKELEKARKQGYVRVRIDGNIYDLSEEIKLEKNKKHVIEIVVDRLVVKEEIRSRLADSIETATELSGGLVAADVIGGEELQFSQSFACDEHGISIPELTPTMFSFNSPFGACPTCTGLGIFMKVNPALVINDESKSLTDGAIRASGWGVNSWFYPDSGSISTMYYNGLAEHYGFDINTPYGELSDEVKHAVLYGTGETKLKLKRNGVFGKGSYEASFEGVINNLERRYKETNSDYARAEIESYMTELPCPDCHGARLKPEYLAVTVGGKNIKEFCDMSITDELNFISTLNFGSRDSMIAKPILKEIRERLSFLSSVGLEYLNLSRSAGTLSGGESQRIRLATQIGSSLMGVLYILDEPSIGLHQRDNERLIATLKRLRDLGNTVIVVEHDEDTMRAADYVVDVGPGAGIHGGNIVFSGTVPELEKCTESITSDYLTGRKKIPIPEKRRSGNGNFLEIKGAAENNLKKINVKIPLGTFTCVTGVSGSGKSSFVNDIVYKVLANKLNRAKTIPGKYKSIDGIEYLDKVINIDQAPIGRTPRSNPATYTGVFGDIRELFASTKDAKAHGYTAGRFSFNVKGGRCEACQGDGILKIEMHFLPDIYVPCEVCEGKRYNRETLSVKYKGKSIYDVLEMTVEEGMVFFESIPKIYRKLKTLFDVGLGYIKIGQPATTLSGGEAQRVKLATELSKRSTGKTIYILDEPTTGLHTADVHKLIDVLQRFVDTGNTVLVIEHNLDVIKTADYIIDLGPEGGDRGGTVVCAGTPEKVAACSKSYTGKFLKKLL
;
A
#
# COMPACT_ATOMS: atom_id res chain seq x y z
N MET A 1 -38.79 22.77 -14.40
CA MET A 1 -37.61 23.04 -15.18
C MET A 1 -36.46 22.40 -14.45
N ALA A 2 -35.67 21.58 -15.11
CA ALA A 2 -34.50 21.00 -14.47
C ALA A 2 -33.53 22.17 -14.15
N ASN A 3 -33.02 22.23 -12.91
CA ASN A 3 -32.06 23.25 -12.52
C ASN A 3 -30.76 23.01 -13.28
N ASP A 4 -30.43 23.87 -14.25
CA ASP A 4 -29.21 23.74 -15.09
C ASP A 4 -27.94 24.17 -14.36
N LYS A 5 -28.08 24.59 -13.09
CA LYS A 5 -26.97 25.06 -12.25
C LYS A 5 -27.06 24.46 -10.85
N ILE A 6 -25.90 24.36 -10.21
CA ILE A 6 -25.75 24.21 -8.76
C ILE A 6 -25.52 25.61 -8.20
N VAL A 7 -26.38 26.04 -7.27
CA VAL A 7 -26.31 27.37 -6.66
C VAL A 7 -25.99 27.20 -5.18
N ILE A 8 -24.91 27.81 -4.74
CA ILE A 8 -24.40 27.73 -3.37
C ILE A 8 -24.53 29.10 -2.75
N HIS A 9 -25.14 29.19 -1.57
CA HIS A 9 -25.32 30.42 -0.81
C HIS A 9 -24.70 30.28 0.58
N GLY A 10 -23.84 31.26 0.91
CA GLY A 10 -23.32 31.44 2.25
C GLY A 10 -22.40 30.31 2.75
N ALA A 11 -21.52 29.77 1.92
CA ALA A 11 -20.55 28.75 2.35
C ALA A 11 -19.50 29.36 3.29
N ARG A 12 -19.33 28.74 4.50
CA ARG A 12 -18.46 29.26 5.59
C ARG A 12 -17.56 28.18 6.18
N GLU A 13 -17.40 27.02 5.52
CA GLU A 13 -16.52 25.97 6.05
C GLU A 13 -15.06 26.44 6.10
N HIS A 14 -14.39 26.13 7.19
CA HIS A 14 -12.98 26.47 7.45
C HIS A 14 -12.65 27.96 7.21
N ASN A 15 -11.95 28.26 6.10
CA ASN A 15 -11.52 29.61 5.78
C ASN A 15 -12.45 30.32 4.77
N LEU A 16 -13.53 29.70 4.32
CA LEU A 16 -14.49 30.31 3.39
C LEU A 16 -15.20 31.51 4.01
N LYS A 17 -15.29 32.60 3.26
CA LYS A 17 -15.82 33.89 3.72
C LYS A 17 -17.22 34.16 3.18
N ASN A 18 -18.20 33.35 3.62
CA ASN A 18 -19.59 33.51 3.21
C ASN A 18 -19.76 33.54 1.69
N VAL A 19 -19.29 32.49 1.07
CA VAL A 19 -19.15 32.42 -0.39
C VAL A 19 -20.48 32.10 -1.05
N ASP A 20 -20.85 32.90 -2.06
CA ASP A 20 -21.91 32.61 -3.00
C ASP A 20 -21.30 32.27 -4.36
N VAL A 21 -21.72 31.16 -4.98
CA VAL A 21 -21.22 30.75 -6.31
C VAL A 21 -22.28 29.95 -7.06
N GLU A 22 -22.40 30.19 -8.36
CA GLU A 22 -23.18 29.43 -9.30
C GLU A 22 -22.28 28.63 -10.22
N ILE A 23 -22.50 27.33 -10.36
CA ILE A 23 -21.75 26.47 -11.26
C ILE A 23 -22.68 25.69 -12.19
N PRO A 24 -22.35 25.56 -13.49
CA PRO A 24 -23.23 24.83 -14.44
C PRO A 24 -23.21 23.33 -14.16
N ARG A 25 -24.35 22.65 -14.41
CA ARG A 25 -24.44 21.19 -14.39
C ARG A 25 -23.99 20.56 -15.71
N ASP A 26 -23.69 19.26 -15.67
CA ASP A 26 -23.30 18.44 -16.83
C ASP A 26 -22.10 19.02 -17.59
N LYS A 27 -21.15 19.58 -16.83
CA LYS A 27 -19.90 20.21 -17.30
C LYS A 27 -18.71 19.67 -16.52
N LEU A 28 -17.52 19.84 -17.15
CA LEU A 28 -16.24 19.67 -16.49
C LEU A 28 -15.83 21.01 -15.86
N ILE A 29 -15.81 21.07 -14.54
CA ILE A 29 -15.57 22.25 -13.73
C ILE A 29 -14.26 22.09 -12.98
N VAL A 30 -13.36 23.06 -13.09
CA VAL A 30 -12.09 23.04 -12.34
C VAL A 30 -12.13 24.08 -11.22
N PHE A 31 -11.86 23.63 -10.00
CA PHE A 31 -11.61 24.51 -8.86
C PHE A 31 -10.10 24.69 -8.70
N THR A 32 -9.63 25.91 -8.84
CA THR A 32 -8.20 26.26 -8.78
C THR A 32 -7.93 27.36 -7.76
N GLY A 33 -6.67 27.73 -7.57
CA GLY A 33 -6.18 28.75 -6.64
C GLY A 33 -5.02 28.27 -5.77
N LEU A 34 -4.44 29.12 -4.96
CA LEU A 34 -3.28 28.82 -4.11
C LEU A 34 -3.53 27.66 -3.14
N SER A 35 -2.47 26.97 -2.71
CA SER A 35 -2.57 25.97 -1.64
C SER A 35 -3.09 26.63 -0.36
N GLY A 36 -4.12 26.00 0.28
CA GLY A 36 -4.79 26.60 1.46
C GLY A 36 -5.75 27.76 1.17
N SER A 37 -6.14 28.01 -0.10
CA SER A 37 -7.09 29.07 -0.44
C SER A 37 -8.56 28.74 -0.09
N GLY A 38 -8.91 27.46 0.16
CA GLY A 38 -10.28 27.03 0.47
C GLY A 38 -10.95 26.18 -0.61
N LYS A 39 -10.24 25.78 -1.66
CA LYS A 39 -10.78 24.92 -2.76
C LYS A 39 -11.40 23.62 -2.24
N SER A 40 -10.62 22.87 -1.46
CA SER A 40 -11.08 21.58 -0.92
C SER A 40 -12.22 21.77 0.09
N SER A 41 -12.21 22.88 0.86
CA SER A 41 -13.30 23.23 1.77
C SER A 41 -14.61 23.49 1.01
N LEU A 42 -14.54 24.13 -0.16
CA LEU A 42 -15.72 24.34 -1.01
C LEU A 42 -16.17 23.03 -1.69
N ALA A 43 -15.23 22.27 -2.29
CA ALA A 43 -15.54 21.08 -3.06
C ALA A 43 -15.98 19.89 -2.18
N PHE A 44 -15.21 19.57 -1.14
CA PHE A 44 -15.41 18.37 -0.32
C PHE A 44 -16.19 18.66 0.95
N ASP A 45 -15.76 19.64 1.75
CA ASP A 45 -16.36 19.89 3.06
C ASP A 45 -17.72 20.62 2.94
N THR A 46 -18.02 21.24 1.80
CA THR A 46 -19.31 21.92 1.53
C THR A 46 -20.16 21.14 0.54
N ILE A 47 -19.76 21.07 -0.76
CA ILE A 47 -20.62 20.53 -1.83
C ILE A 47 -20.82 19.02 -1.68
N TYR A 48 -19.72 18.27 -1.55
CA TYR A 48 -19.79 16.82 -1.38
C TYR A 48 -20.51 16.43 -0.08
N ALA A 49 -20.12 17.06 1.04
CA ALA A 49 -20.69 16.77 2.36
C ALA A 49 -22.20 16.97 2.37
N GLU A 50 -22.71 18.07 1.80
CA GLU A 50 -24.16 18.31 1.70
C GLU A 50 -24.85 17.34 0.73
N GLY A 51 -24.22 17.04 -0.42
CA GLY A 51 -24.75 16.06 -1.37
C GLY A 51 -24.87 14.66 -0.76
N GLN A 52 -23.87 14.22 -0.01
CA GLN A 52 -23.87 12.94 0.68
C GLN A 52 -24.85 12.92 1.85
N ARG A 53 -24.94 14.02 2.63
CA ARG A 53 -25.90 14.16 3.73
C ARG A 53 -27.32 13.97 3.23
N ARG A 54 -27.70 14.68 2.15
CA ARG A 54 -29.05 14.55 1.54
C ARG A 54 -29.32 13.15 1.01
N TYR A 55 -28.32 12.52 0.41
CA TYR A 55 -28.44 11.14 -0.05
C TYR A 55 -28.70 10.18 1.11
N VAL A 56 -27.91 10.27 2.19
CA VAL A 56 -28.09 9.44 3.40
C VAL A 56 -29.44 9.70 4.07
N GLU A 57 -29.91 10.95 4.12
CA GLU A 57 -31.26 11.29 4.65
C GLU A 57 -32.39 10.70 3.82
N SER A 58 -32.20 10.49 2.53
CA SER A 58 -33.18 9.85 1.66
C SER A 58 -33.33 8.33 1.88
N LEU A 59 -32.35 7.70 2.56
CA LEU A 59 -32.38 6.27 2.84
C LEU A 59 -33.33 5.91 3.99
N SER A 60 -33.63 4.63 4.11
CA SER A 60 -34.45 4.11 5.20
C SER A 60 -33.83 4.39 6.58
N SER A 61 -34.68 4.50 7.63
CA SER A 61 -34.19 4.70 9.01
C SER A 61 -33.20 3.62 9.47
N TYR A 62 -33.38 2.39 9.01
CA TYR A 62 -32.46 1.28 9.26
C TYR A 62 -31.10 1.52 8.64
N ALA A 63 -31.04 1.91 7.36
CA ALA A 63 -29.76 2.20 6.68
C ALA A 63 -29.04 3.41 7.33
N ARG A 64 -29.78 4.44 7.76
CA ARG A 64 -29.21 5.61 8.46
C ARG A 64 -28.56 5.26 9.80
N GLN A 65 -29.06 4.25 10.53
CA GLN A 65 -28.44 3.80 11.79
C GLN A 65 -27.03 3.22 11.57
N PHE A 66 -26.78 2.60 10.40
CA PHE A 66 -25.46 2.04 10.07
C PHE A 66 -24.49 3.08 9.49
N LEU A 67 -24.99 4.09 8.77
CA LEU A 67 -24.17 5.11 8.11
C LEU A 67 -23.84 6.29 9.02
N GLY A 68 -24.51 6.41 10.16
CA GLY A 68 -24.37 7.54 11.08
C GLY A 68 -25.10 8.80 10.60
N GLN A 69 -25.28 9.76 11.52
CA GLN A 69 -25.74 11.12 11.15
C GLN A 69 -24.54 11.92 10.66
N MET A 70 -24.64 12.49 9.48
CA MET A 70 -23.65 13.43 8.96
C MET A 70 -23.99 14.84 9.46
N GLU A 71 -23.00 15.56 9.95
CA GLU A 71 -23.15 16.97 10.31
C GLU A 71 -23.49 17.80 9.08
N LYS A 72 -24.38 18.77 9.24
CA LYS A 72 -24.70 19.72 8.18
C LYS A 72 -23.50 20.65 7.99
N PRO A 73 -22.95 20.79 6.78
CA PRO A 73 -21.89 21.77 6.54
C PRO A 73 -22.39 23.19 6.80
N SER A 74 -21.43 24.07 7.13
CA SER A 74 -21.71 25.49 7.41
C SER A 74 -21.99 26.23 6.10
N VAL A 75 -23.22 26.09 5.63
CA VAL A 75 -23.74 26.69 4.40
C VAL A 75 -25.22 27.05 4.57
N ASP A 76 -25.66 28.16 4.01
CA ASP A 76 -27.05 28.57 4.10
C ASP A 76 -27.95 27.64 3.27
N SER A 77 -27.68 27.51 1.98
CA SER A 77 -28.36 26.57 1.09
C SER A 77 -27.50 26.16 -0.10
N ILE A 78 -27.78 24.96 -0.64
CA ILE A 78 -27.25 24.51 -1.95
C ILE A 78 -28.40 23.94 -2.76
N ASP A 79 -28.69 24.53 -3.91
CA ASP A 79 -29.73 24.07 -4.82
C ASP A 79 -29.13 23.36 -6.03
N GLY A 80 -29.88 22.44 -6.65
CA GLY A 80 -29.47 21.73 -7.87
C GLY A 80 -28.48 20.58 -7.67
N LEU A 81 -28.20 20.13 -6.43
CA LEU A 81 -27.31 19.00 -6.17
C LEU A 81 -27.87 17.68 -6.72
N SER A 82 -27.01 16.91 -7.38
CA SER A 82 -27.17 15.49 -7.70
C SER A 82 -26.54 14.63 -6.61
N PRO A 83 -26.82 13.30 -6.58
CA PRO A 83 -26.05 12.38 -5.75
C PRO A 83 -24.54 12.54 -6.01
N ALA A 84 -23.77 12.73 -4.94
CA ALA A 84 -22.35 13.07 -5.05
C ALA A 84 -21.44 11.87 -4.76
N ILE A 85 -20.40 11.70 -5.56
CA ILE A 85 -19.36 10.69 -5.39
C ILE A 85 -18.00 11.41 -5.30
N SER A 86 -17.27 11.16 -4.22
CA SER A 86 -15.93 11.68 -3.99
C SER A 86 -14.86 10.67 -4.41
N ILE A 87 -13.84 11.15 -5.09
CA ILE A 87 -12.64 10.40 -5.43
C ILE A 87 -11.43 11.16 -4.87
N ASP A 88 -11.18 10.95 -3.59
CA ASP A 88 -10.10 11.58 -2.83
C ASP A 88 -8.79 10.77 -2.87
N GLN A 89 -7.69 11.41 -2.46
CA GLN A 89 -6.35 10.83 -2.46
C GLN A 89 -6.05 9.99 -1.20
N LYS A 90 -6.84 10.13 -0.14
CA LYS A 90 -6.43 9.78 1.24
C LYS A 90 -6.40 8.31 1.64
N THR A 91 -6.81 7.33 0.82
CA THR A 91 -6.93 5.95 1.31
C THR A 91 -6.33 4.89 0.40
N THR A 92 -5.05 4.61 0.59
CA THR A 92 -4.54 3.27 0.26
C THR A 92 -5.05 2.31 1.34
N SER A 93 -5.76 1.25 0.93
CA SER A 93 -6.18 0.20 1.85
C SER A 93 -4.93 -0.46 2.46
N LYS A 94 -4.78 -0.39 3.78
CA LYS A 94 -3.71 -1.10 4.49
C LYS A 94 -4.01 -2.60 4.66
N ASN A 95 -5.14 -3.08 4.14
CA ASN A 95 -5.49 -4.49 4.23
C ASN A 95 -4.58 -5.31 3.29
N PRO A 96 -3.74 -6.22 3.79
CA PRO A 96 -2.81 -7.00 2.99
C PRO A 96 -3.51 -7.96 2.01
N ARG A 97 -4.82 -8.19 2.19
CA ARG A 97 -5.64 -9.01 1.28
C ARG A 97 -6.19 -8.24 0.09
N SER A 98 -6.19 -6.89 0.14
CA SER A 98 -6.65 -6.08 -0.97
C SER A 98 -5.62 -6.04 -2.09
N THR A 99 -6.05 -6.37 -3.31
CA THR A 99 -5.24 -6.29 -4.54
C THR A 99 -5.93 -5.40 -5.56
N VAL A 100 -5.21 -4.98 -6.60
CA VAL A 100 -5.81 -4.25 -7.73
C VAL A 100 -7.03 -5.02 -8.26
N GLY A 101 -6.90 -6.33 -8.49
CA GLY A 101 -7.99 -7.16 -9.00
C GLY A 101 -9.23 -7.20 -8.10
N THR A 102 -9.07 -7.17 -6.76
CA THR A 102 -10.20 -7.18 -5.83
C THR A 102 -10.85 -5.80 -5.69
N VAL A 103 -10.06 -4.72 -5.73
CA VAL A 103 -10.58 -3.34 -5.63
C VAL A 103 -11.36 -2.95 -6.89
N THR A 104 -10.94 -3.48 -8.06
CA THR A 104 -11.62 -3.25 -9.34
C THR A 104 -12.75 -4.23 -9.64
N GLU A 105 -13.01 -5.17 -8.73
CA GLU A 105 -13.96 -6.28 -8.90
C GLU A 105 -13.65 -7.25 -10.06
N ILE A 106 -12.56 -7.01 -10.80
CA ILE A 106 -12.16 -7.89 -11.93
C ILE A 106 -11.91 -9.32 -11.42
N TYR A 107 -11.33 -9.45 -10.23
CA TYR A 107 -11.07 -10.77 -9.65
C TYR A 107 -12.34 -11.59 -9.41
N ASP A 108 -13.48 -10.95 -9.15
CA ASP A 108 -14.75 -11.64 -8.96
C ASP A 108 -15.28 -12.26 -10.27
N TYR A 109 -15.10 -11.54 -11.38
CA TYR A 109 -15.39 -12.10 -12.71
C TYR A 109 -14.39 -13.18 -13.13
N LEU A 110 -13.11 -13.04 -12.77
CA LEU A 110 -12.11 -14.09 -12.99
C LEU A 110 -12.47 -15.37 -12.25
N ARG A 111 -12.84 -15.28 -10.97
CA ARG A 111 -13.30 -16.46 -10.19
C ARG A 111 -14.47 -17.16 -10.86
N LEU A 112 -15.42 -16.40 -11.40
CA LEU A 112 -16.56 -16.95 -12.13
C LEU A 112 -16.11 -17.60 -13.43
N LEU A 113 -15.21 -16.97 -14.20
CA LEU A 113 -14.68 -17.52 -15.45
C LEU A 113 -13.98 -18.86 -15.22
N TYR A 114 -13.02 -18.92 -14.27
CA TYR A 114 -12.27 -20.12 -13.95
C TYR A 114 -13.14 -21.25 -13.41
N ALA A 115 -14.18 -20.92 -12.65
CA ALA A 115 -15.12 -21.91 -12.13
C ALA A 115 -16.03 -22.51 -13.21
N ARG A 116 -16.33 -21.76 -14.29
CA ARG A 116 -17.32 -22.18 -15.31
C ARG A 116 -16.72 -22.78 -16.55
N VAL A 117 -15.57 -22.27 -17.01
CA VAL A 117 -14.91 -22.70 -18.26
C VAL A 117 -13.45 -23.13 -18.03
N GLY A 118 -12.99 -23.16 -16.80
CA GLY A 118 -11.64 -23.59 -16.45
C GLY A 118 -11.44 -25.08 -16.62
N ILE A 119 -10.29 -25.48 -17.18
CA ILE A 119 -9.86 -26.84 -17.37
C ILE A 119 -8.98 -27.26 -16.20
N PRO A 120 -9.43 -28.21 -15.35
CA PRO A 120 -8.61 -28.66 -14.21
C PRO A 120 -7.51 -29.62 -14.67
N HIS A 121 -6.34 -29.45 -14.02
CA HIS A 121 -5.17 -30.30 -14.22
C HIS A 121 -4.73 -30.89 -12.87
N CYS A 122 -3.99 -31.98 -12.93
CA CYS A 122 -3.39 -32.54 -11.74
C CYS A 122 -2.26 -31.60 -11.24
N PRO A 123 -2.26 -31.15 -9.97
CA PRO A 123 -1.22 -30.27 -9.47
C PRO A 123 0.17 -30.94 -9.37
N VAL A 124 0.25 -32.26 -9.51
CA VAL A 124 1.51 -33.02 -9.43
C VAL A 124 2.07 -33.35 -10.79
N CYS A 125 1.27 -33.95 -11.71
CA CYS A 125 1.74 -34.38 -13.03
C CYS A 125 1.36 -33.43 -14.16
N GLY A 126 0.49 -32.42 -13.93
CA GLY A 126 0.05 -31.48 -14.96
C GLY A 126 -0.92 -32.03 -16.00
N LYS A 127 -1.33 -33.29 -15.90
CA LYS A 127 -2.29 -33.88 -16.85
C LYS A 127 -3.67 -33.26 -16.69
N GLU A 128 -4.38 -33.04 -17.81
CA GLU A 128 -5.76 -32.59 -17.79
C GLU A 128 -6.66 -33.64 -17.11
N ILE A 129 -7.49 -33.20 -16.20
CA ILE A 129 -8.46 -34.06 -15.49
C ILE A 129 -9.84 -33.83 -16.08
N LYS A 130 -10.44 -34.91 -16.64
CA LYS A 130 -11.79 -34.88 -17.22
C LYS A 130 -12.78 -35.60 -16.31
N ARG A 131 -14.02 -35.11 -16.30
CA ARG A 131 -15.14 -35.90 -15.78
C ARG A 131 -15.46 -37.02 -16.74
N GLN A 132 -15.64 -38.20 -16.22
CA GLN A 132 -16.17 -39.32 -17.00
C GLN A 132 -17.69 -39.39 -16.77
N THR A 133 -18.46 -39.43 -17.85
CA THR A 133 -19.90 -39.71 -17.75
C THR A 133 -20.13 -41.19 -17.47
N THR A 134 -21.29 -41.56 -16.90
CA THR A 134 -21.69 -42.95 -16.71
C THR A 134 -21.51 -43.73 -17.99
N ASP A 135 -21.97 -43.20 -19.17
CA ASP A 135 -21.84 -43.86 -20.44
C ASP A 135 -20.38 -44.11 -20.84
N GLN A 136 -19.49 -43.13 -20.62
CA GLN A 136 -18.07 -43.31 -20.94
C GLN A 136 -17.41 -44.36 -20.04
N ILE A 137 -17.81 -44.43 -18.75
CA ILE A 137 -17.32 -45.46 -17.83
C ILE A 137 -17.82 -46.85 -18.30
N VAL A 138 -19.09 -46.94 -18.66
CA VAL A 138 -19.70 -48.16 -19.21
C VAL A 138 -18.97 -48.58 -20.48
N ASP A 139 -18.77 -47.66 -21.44
CA ASP A 139 -18.08 -47.97 -22.70
C ASP A 139 -16.66 -48.49 -22.43
N ARG A 140 -15.92 -47.87 -21.52
CA ARG A 140 -14.55 -48.27 -21.17
C ARG A 140 -14.48 -49.67 -20.53
N ILE A 141 -15.46 -50.00 -19.66
CA ILE A 141 -15.56 -51.33 -19.07
C ILE A 141 -16.00 -52.37 -20.11
N MET A 142 -16.87 -52.00 -21.07
CA MET A 142 -17.31 -52.88 -22.14
C MET A 142 -16.21 -53.15 -23.18
N GLU A 143 -15.13 -52.37 -23.22
CA GLU A 143 -13.95 -52.66 -24.06
C GLU A 143 -13.14 -53.88 -23.53
N LEU A 144 -13.37 -54.35 -22.32
CA LEU A 144 -12.74 -55.53 -21.76
C LEU A 144 -13.18 -56.81 -22.56
N PRO A 145 -12.31 -57.83 -22.62
CA PRO A 145 -12.64 -59.08 -23.36
C PRO A 145 -13.95 -59.72 -22.87
N LEU A 146 -14.76 -60.26 -23.80
CA LEU A 146 -15.98 -60.98 -23.44
C LEU A 146 -15.69 -62.16 -22.52
N GLY A 147 -16.49 -62.31 -21.49
CA GLY A 147 -16.31 -63.33 -20.44
C GLY A 147 -15.46 -62.89 -19.26
N THR A 148 -14.90 -61.69 -19.26
CA THR A 148 -14.15 -61.14 -18.13
C THR A 148 -15.07 -60.97 -16.92
N LYS A 149 -14.63 -61.43 -15.75
CA LYS A 149 -15.35 -61.28 -14.50
C LYS A 149 -14.91 -59.99 -13.81
N ILE A 150 -15.85 -59.11 -13.49
CA ILE A 150 -15.60 -57.82 -12.85
C ILE A 150 -16.42 -57.65 -11.59
N GLN A 151 -15.92 -56.84 -10.66
CA GLN A 151 -16.62 -56.36 -9.46
C GLN A 151 -16.71 -54.86 -9.52
N ILE A 152 -17.90 -54.32 -9.42
CA ILE A 152 -18.11 -52.85 -9.29
C ILE A 152 -18.03 -52.48 -7.81
N LEU A 153 -17.10 -51.61 -7.50
CA LEU A 153 -16.75 -51.21 -6.16
C LEU A 153 -17.04 -49.71 -5.97
N SER A 154 -17.61 -49.39 -4.82
CA SER A 154 -17.81 -47.98 -4.39
C SER A 154 -16.85 -47.64 -3.24
N PRO A 155 -15.81 -46.86 -3.49
CA PRO A 155 -14.85 -46.43 -2.46
C PRO A 155 -15.45 -45.40 -1.51
N ILE A 156 -15.86 -45.80 -0.29
CA ILE A 156 -16.47 -44.92 0.69
C ILE A 156 -15.45 -44.32 1.70
N VAL A 157 -14.30 -45.00 1.91
CA VAL A 157 -13.19 -44.50 2.71
C VAL A 157 -11.88 -44.72 1.99
N LYS A 158 -11.09 -43.66 1.76
CA LYS A 158 -9.77 -43.75 1.14
C LYS A 158 -8.69 -43.27 2.11
N GLY A 159 -7.92 -44.19 2.67
CA GLY A 159 -6.70 -43.87 3.44
C GLY A 159 -6.92 -43.05 4.72
N ARG A 160 -8.09 -43.16 5.35
CA ARG A 160 -8.40 -42.48 6.63
C ARG A 160 -8.16 -43.39 7.82
N LYS A 161 -7.63 -42.84 8.93
CA LYS A 161 -7.52 -43.51 10.20
C LYS A 161 -8.88 -43.59 10.91
N GLY A 162 -9.20 -44.68 11.55
CA GLY A 162 -10.44 -44.80 12.31
C GLY A 162 -11.03 -46.21 12.24
N GLU A 163 -11.96 -46.53 13.12
CA GLU A 163 -12.69 -47.80 13.17
C GLU A 163 -13.83 -47.88 12.13
N HIS A 164 -14.22 -46.75 11.55
CA HIS A 164 -15.24 -46.58 10.48
C HIS A 164 -16.55 -47.37 10.70
N THR A 165 -16.94 -47.61 11.98
CA THR A 165 -18.14 -48.35 12.35
C THR A 165 -19.43 -47.74 11.80
N LYS A 166 -19.52 -46.42 11.75
CA LYS A 166 -20.69 -45.72 11.23
C LYS A 166 -20.89 -45.95 9.72
N GLU A 167 -19.81 -45.88 8.92
CA GLU A 167 -19.81 -46.12 7.52
C GLU A 167 -20.20 -47.57 7.19
N LEU A 168 -19.65 -48.52 7.93
CA LEU A 168 -19.99 -49.95 7.79
C LEU A 168 -21.45 -50.25 8.18
N GLU A 169 -21.92 -49.68 9.28
CA GLU A 169 -23.34 -49.78 9.69
C GLU A 169 -24.29 -49.16 8.67
N LYS A 170 -23.93 -48.02 8.07
CA LYS A 170 -24.71 -47.38 7.01
C LYS A 170 -24.83 -48.28 5.79
N ALA A 171 -23.71 -48.86 5.35
CA ALA A 171 -23.70 -49.81 4.25
C ALA A 171 -24.58 -51.05 4.55
N ARG A 172 -24.49 -51.61 5.77
CA ARG A 172 -25.34 -52.71 6.21
C ARG A 172 -26.85 -52.35 6.20
N LYS A 173 -27.22 -51.20 6.71
CA LYS A 173 -28.63 -50.71 6.69
C LYS A 173 -29.16 -50.48 5.27
N GLN A 174 -28.30 -50.15 4.34
CA GLN A 174 -28.67 -50.00 2.91
C GLN A 174 -28.78 -51.32 2.16
N GLY A 175 -28.51 -52.49 2.81
CA GLY A 175 -28.72 -53.82 2.25
C GLY A 175 -27.50 -54.37 1.47
N TYR A 176 -26.34 -53.76 1.59
CA TYR A 176 -25.13 -54.30 0.99
C TYR A 176 -24.63 -55.47 1.78
N VAL A 177 -24.15 -56.54 1.08
CA VAL A 177 -23.74 -57.78 1.70
C VAL A 177 -22.23 -57.87 1.91
N ARG A 178 -21.45 -57.25 1.06
CA ARG A 178 -20.00 -57.40 1.02
C ARG A 178 -19.27 -56.05 0.95
N VAL A 179 -18.12 -55.96 1.59
CA VAL A 179 -17.21 -54.85 1.61
C VAL A 179 -15.78 -55.33 1.37
N ARG A 180 -15.01 -54.62 0.57
CA ARG A 180 -13.55 -54.85 0.44
C ARG A 180 -12.84 -53.82 1.37
N ILE A 181 -12.02 -54.36 2.27
CA ILE A 181 -11.23 -53.54 3.24
C ILE A 181 -9.78 -53.89 3.09
N ASP A 182 -8.96 -52.89 2.77
CA ASP A 182 -7.52 -53.06 2.52
C ASP A 182 -7.18 -54.21 1.57
N GLY A 183 -8.01 -54.38 0.51
CA GLY A 183 -7.89 -55.43 -0.52
C GLY A 183 -8.57 -56.77 -0.19
N ASN A 184 -9.02 -56.98 1.04
CA ASN A 184 -9.68 -58.21 1.45
C ASN A 184 -11.20 -58.06 1.50
N ILE A 185 -11.95 -59.08 1.04
CA ILE A 185 -13.42 -59.08 1.03
C ILE A 185 -13.95 -59.61 2.34
N TYR A 186 -14.84 -58.89 2.98
CA TYR A 186 -15.54 -59.22 4.21
C TYR A 186 -17.05 -59.22 3.96
N ASP A 187 -17.74 -60.08 4.73
CA ASP A 187 -19.22 -60.08 4.74
C ASP A 187 -19.69 -59.07 5.80
N LEU A 188 -20.61 -58.19 5.43
CA LEU A 188 -21.13 -57.16 6.33
C LEU A 188 -22.05 -57.74 7.43
N SER A 189 -22.47 -59.03 7.32
CA SER A 189 -23.18 -59.70 8.43
C SER A 189 -22.29 -60.03 9.63
N GLU A 190 -20.98 -60.11 9.42
CA GLU A 190 -20.00 -60.33 10.48
C GLU A 190 -19.61 -59.07 11.22
N GLU A 191 -19.08 -59.20 12.46
CA GLU A 191 -18.53 -58.06 13.21
C GLU A 191 -17.13 -57.73 12.72
N ILE A 192 -16.99 -56.61 12.01
CA ILE A 192 -15.70 -56.16 11.45
C ILE A 192 -15.08 -55.14 12.43
N LYS A 193 -13.91 -55.50 13.00
CA LYS A 193 -13.15 -54.62 13.90
C LYS A 193 -11.91 -54.07 13.16
N LEU A 194 -11.81 -52.76 13.03
CA LEU A 194 -10.69 -52.09 12.37
C LEU A 194 -9.80 -51.37 13.39
N GLU A 195 -8.51 -51.31 13.09
CA GLU A 195 -7.55 -50.64 13.96
C GLU A 195 -7.67 -49.11 13.87
N LYS A 196 -7.97 -48.45 15.00
CA LYS A 196 -8.19 -46.99 15.07
C LYS A 196 -7.03 -46.13 14.55
N ASN A 197 -5.79 -46.62 14.69
CA ASN A 197 -4.57 -45.86 14.33
C ASN A 197 -4.03 -46.19 12.93
N LYS A 198 -4.61 -47.17 12.25
CA LYS A 198 -4.23 -47.54 10.87
C LYS A 198 -5.10 -46.83 9.85
N LYS A 199 -4.51 -46.52 8.70
CA LYS A 199 -5.25 -46.00 7.54
C LYS A 199 -5.94 -47.16 6.84
N HIS A 200 -7.24 -47.04 6.60
CA HIS A 200 -8.04 -48.06 5.92
C HIS A 200 -8.58 -47.54 4.58
N VAL A 201 -8.71 -48.43 3.61
CA VAL A 201 -9.43 -48.23 2.38
C VAL A 201 -10.65 -49.16 2.42
N ILE A 202 -11.86 -48.56 2.36
CA ILE A 202 -13.13 -49.34 2.47
C ILE A 202 -13.95 -49.09 1.22
N GLU A 203 -14.32 -50.16 0.55
CA GLU A 203 -15.05 -50.16 -0.71
C GLU A 203 -16.25 -51.12 -0.64
N ILE A 204 -17.43 -50.60 -0.95
CA ILE A 204 -18.64 -51.44 -0.99
C ILE A 204 -18.65 -52.19 -2.31
N VAL A 205 -18.87 -53.51 -2.29
CA VAL A 205 -19.09 -54.33 -3.49
C VAL A 205 -20.56 -54.14 -3.91
N VAL A 206 -20.75 -53.34 -4.96
CA VAL A 206 -22.07 -52.98 -5.46
C VAL A 206 -22.64 -54.09 -6.32
N ASP A 207 -21.86 -54.61 -7.28
CA ASP A 207 -22.30 -55.70 -8.18
C ASP A 207 -21.11 -56.55 -8.64
N ARG A 208 -21.43 -57.81 -9.09
CA ARG A 208 -20.49 -58.74 -9.70
C ARG A 208 -21.04 -59.14 -11.04
N LEU A 209 -20.31 -58.80 -12.09
CA LEU A 209 -20.76 -58.95 -13.48
C LEU A 209 -19.74 -59.76 -14.31
N VAL A 210 -20.25 -60.30 -15.41
CA VAL A 210 -19.42 -60.90 -16.44
C VAL A 210 -19.64 -60.10 -17.71
N VAL A 211 -18.57 -59.59 -18.29
CA VAL A 211 -18.64 -58.76 -19.51
C VAL A 211 -19.29 -59.55 -20.66
N LYS A 212 -20.48 -59.13 -21.11
CA LYS A 212 -21.28 -59.60 -22.20
C LYS A 212 -22.02 -58.43 -22.84
N GLU A 213 -22.43 -58.52 -24.10
CA GLU A 213 -23.16 -57.41 -24.78
C GLU A 213 -24.46 -56.98 -24.07
N GLU A 214 -25.13 -57.94 -23.40
CA GLU A 214 -26.43 -57.73 -22.75
C GLU A 214 -26.36 -57.04 -21.40
N ILE A 215 -25.16 -56.85 -20.79
CA ILE A 215 -25.07 -56.31 -19.43
C ILE A 215 -25.06 -54.80 -19.33
N ARG A 216 -25.07 -54.10 -20.50
CA ARG A 216 -24.87 -52.64 -20.57
C ARG A 216 -25.77 -51.86 -19.60
N SER A 217 -27.09 -52.15 -19.60
CA SER A 217 -28.06 -51.46 -18.74
C SER A 217 -27.75 -51.73 -17.25
N ARG A 218 -27.55 -52.99 -16.86
CA ARG A 218 -27.24 -53.38 -15.48
C ARG A 218 -25.91 -52.81 -14.99
N LEU A 219 -24.92 -52.75 -15.91
CA LEU A 219 -23.63 -52.11 -15.61
C LEU A 219 -23.81 -50.60 -15.36
N ALA A 220 -24.63 -49.92 -16.16
CA ALA A 220 -24.95 -48.51 -15.97
C ALA A 220 -25.61 -48.26 -14.61
N ASP A 221 -26.63 -49.05 -14.24
CA ASP A 221 -27.32 -48.96 -12.94
C ASP A 221 -26.34 -49.20 -11.76
N SER A 222 -25.43 -50.18 -11.93
CA SER A 222 -24.43 -50.48 -10.93
C SER A 222 -23.39 -49.38 -10.75
N ILE A 223 -23.00 -48.69 -11.83
CA ILE A 223 -22.08 -47.53 -11.81
C ILE A 223 -22.76 -46.32 -11.19
N GLU A 224 -24.03 -46.05 -11.53
CA GLU A 224 -24.80 -44.97 -10.91
C GLU A 224 -24.92 -45.19 -9.40
N THR A 225 -25.30 -46.38 -8.98
CA THR A 225 -25.35 -46.77 -7.55
C THR A 225 -23.99 -46.59 -6.86
N ALA A 226 -22.92 -47.04 -7.50
CA ALA A 226 -21.56 -46.92 -6.92
C ALA A 226 -21.11 -45.50 -6.79
N THR A 227 -21.41 -44.63 -7.76
CA THR A 227 -21.04 -43.23 -7.80
C THR A 227 -21.86 -42.39 -6.79
N GLU A 228 -23.14 -42.69 -6.61
CA GLU A 228 -23.98 -42.05 -5.57
C GLU A 228 -23.43 -42.35 -4.16
N LEU A 229 -23.08 -43.60 -3.87
CA LEU A 229 -22.55 -44.00 -2.58
C LEU A 229 -21.20 -43.38 -2.24
N SER A 230 -20.30 -43.24 -3.21
CA SER A 230 -18.93 -42.77 -3.05
C SER A 230 -18.79 -41.26 -3.23
N GLY A 231 -19.84 -40.58 -3.73
CA GLY A 231 -19.76 -39.17 -4.15
C GLY A 231 -19.01 -38.98 -5.48
N GLY A 232 -19.18 -39.90 -6.42
CA GLY A 232 -18.69 -39.80 -7.78
C GLY A 232 -17.51 -40.69 -8.15
N LEU A 233 -17.10 -41.60 -7.28
CA LEU A 233 -16.00 -42.54 -7.52
C LEU A 233 -16.54 -43.97 -7.76
N VAL A 234 -15.96 -44.68 -8.70
CA VAL A 234 -16.23 -46.11 -8.91
C VAL A 234 -14.95 -46.81 -9.33
N ALA A 235 -14.77 -48.05 -8.85
CA ALA A 235 -13.70 -48.91 -9.29
C ALA A 235 -14.29 -50.19 -9.89
N ALA A 236 -13.72 -50.66 -10.99
CA ALA A 236 -14.03 -51.96 -11.58
C ALA A 236 -12.83 -52.88 -11.39
N ASP A 237 -12.93 -53.76 -10.42
CA ASP A 237 -11.92 -54.77 -10.10
C ASP A 237 -12.06 -55.94 -11.08
N VAL A 238 -11.06 -56.16 -11.90
CA VAL A 238 -11.01 -57.27 -12.89
C VAL A 238 -10.42 -58.48 -12.15
N ILE A 239 -11.23 -59.49 -11.95
CA ILE A 239 -10.77 -60.67 -11.22
C ILE A 239 -9.64 -61.36 -11.96
N GLY A 240 -8.43 -61.28 -11.44
CA GLY A 240 -7.20 -61.78 -12.04
C GLY A 240 -6.49 -60.84 -13.00
N GLY A 241 -6.92 -59.59 -13.06
CA GLY A 241 -6.35 -58.53 -13.86
C GLY A 241 -6.11 -57.23 -13.05
N GLU A 242 -5.95 -56.12 -13.77
CA GLU A 242 -5.77 -54.80 -13.14
C GLU A 242 -7.14 -54.17 -12.75
N GLU A 243 -7.14 -53.43 -11.65
CA GLU A 243 -8.28 -52.64 -11.23
C GLU A 243 -8.37 -51.36 -12.03
N LEU A 244 -9.54 -51.08 -12.61
CA LEU A 244 -9.84 -49.83 -13.33
C LEU A 244 -10.56 -48.88 -12.37
N GLN A 245 -9.99 -47.70 -12.13
CA GLN A 245 -10.62 -46.66 -11.34
C GLN A 245 -11.22 -45.57 -12.25
N PHE A 246 -12.42 -45.16 -11.94
CA PHE A 246 -13.16 -44.13 -12.66
C PHE A 246 -13.70 -43.08 -11.70
N SER A 247 -13.90 -41.88 -12.23
CA SER A 247 -14.46 -40.80 -11.42
C SER A 247 -15.41 -39.93 -12.27
N GLN A 248 -16.60 -39.71 -11.72
CA GLN A 248 -17.49 -38.66 -12.24
C GLN A 248 -17.09 -37.28 -11.71
N SER A 249 -16.20 -37.21 -10.71
CA SER A 249 -15.53 -36.01 -10.25
C SER A 249 -14.21 -35.84 -11.01
N PHE A 250 -13.66 -34.62 -11.04
CA PHE A 250 -12.33 -34.40 -11.62
C PHE A 250 -11.27 -35.12 -10.78
N ALA A 251 -10.75 -36.23 -11.21
CA ALA A 251 -9.72 -36.97 -10.48
C ALA A 251 -8.56 -37.39 -11.40
N CYS A 252 -7.34 -37.37 -10.82
CA CYS A 252 -6.15 -37.88 -11.49
C CYS A 252 -5.96 -39.37 -11.18
N ASP A 253 -5.86 -40.18 -12.21
CA ASP A 253 -5.74 -41.63 -12.08
C ASP A 253 -4.41 -42.06 -11.41
N GLU A 254 -3.32 -41.30 -11.67
CA GLU A 254 -1.96 -41.60 -11.12
C GLU A 254 -1.76 -41.16 -9.67
N HIS A 255 -2.35 -40.02 -9.29
CA HIS A 255 -2.06 -39.42 -7.97
C HIS A 255 -3.26 -39.48 -7.01
N GLY A 256 -4.41 -39.97 -7.43
CA GLY A 256 -5.63 -40.05 -6.61
C GLY A 256 -6.17 -38.71 -6.13
N ILE A 257 -5.72 -37.59 -6.72
CA ILE A 257 -6.16 -36.25 -6.36
C ILE A 257 -7.49 -36.00 -7.05
N SER A 258 -8.55 -35.77 -6.26
CA SER A 258 -9.89 -35.44 -6.74
C SER A 258 -10.17 -33.98 -6.50
N ILE A 259 -10.55 -33.25 -7.56
CA ILE A 259 -10.99 -31.88 -7.51
C ILE A 259 -12.52 -31.88 -7.49
N PRO A 260 -13.18 -31.30 -6.45
CA PRO A 260 -14.63 -31.23 -6.41
C PRO A 260 -15.18 -30.34 -7.52
N GLU A 261 -16.50 -30.29 -7.67
CA GLU A 261 -17.13 -29.38 -8.63
C GLU A 261 -16.68 -27.93 -8.40
N LEU A 262 -16.13 -27.30 -9.45
CA LEU A 262 -15.53 -25.99 -9.35
C LEU A 262 -16.59 -24.91 -9.05
N THR A 263 -16.40 -24.21 -7.97
CA THR A 263 -17.21 -23.06 -7.55
C THR A 263 -16.36 -21.78 -7.45
N PRO A 264 -16.95 -20.58 -7.65
CA PRO A 264 -16.20 -19.34 -7.55
C PRO A 264 -15.52 -19.10 -6.18
N THR A 265 -16.06 -19.71 -5.10
CA THR A 265 -15.50 -19.61 -3.74
C THR A 265 -14.15 -20.32 -3.60
N MET A 266 -13.89 -21.34 -4.43
CA MET A 266 -12.62 -22.08 -4.46
C MET A 266 -11.47 -21.27 -5.04
N PHE A 267 -11.76 -20.28 -5.87
CA PHE A 267 -10.78 -19.34 -6.42
C PHE A 267 -10.64 -18.06 -5.61
N SER A 268 -11.29 -18.00 -4.43
CA SER A 268 -11.17 -16.86 -3.53
C SER A 268 -10.13 -17.12 -2.43
N PHE A 269 -9.08 -16.31 -2.41
CA PHE A 269 -8.09 -16.34 -1.33
C PHE A 269 -8.60 -15.73 -0.01
N ASN A 270 -9.78 -15.10 -0.02
CA ASN A 270 -10.48 -14.62 1.18
C ASN A 270 -11.42 -15.68 1.78
N SER A 271 -11.64 -16.79 1.06
CA SER A 271 -12.47 -17.90 1.52
C SER A 271 -11.61 -19.06 2.06
N PRO A 272 -11.96 -19.67 3.19
CA PRO A 272 -11.26 -20.84 3.72
C PRO A 272 -11.21 -22.03 2.75
N PHE A 273 -12.17 -22.10 1.82
CA PHE A 273 -12.23 -23.15 0.80
C PHE A 273 -11.12 -23.03 -0.23
N GLY A 274 -10.81 -21.79 -0.66
CA GLY A 274 -9.82 -21.51 -1.71
C GLY A 274 -8.44 -21.12 -1.20
N ALA A 275 -8.38 -20.50 -0.02
CA ALA A 275 -7.14 -19.96 0.53
C ALA A 275 -6.09 -21.05 0.79
N CYS A 276 -4.84 -20.74 0.52
CA CYS A 276 -3.70 -21.55 0.96
C CYS A 276 -3.78 -21.75 2.49
N PRO A 277 -3.74 -22.99 3.01
CA PRO A 277 -3.92 -23.26 4.44
C PRO A 277 -2.80 -22.66 5.28
N THR A 278 -1.58 -22.58 4.75
CA THR A 278 -0.38 -22.12 5.47
C THR A 278 -0.39 -20.61 5.68
N CYS A 279 -0.66 -19.81 4.66
CA CYS A 279 -0.71 -18.34 4.77
C CYS A 279 -2.14 -17.78 4.91
N THR A 280 -3.15 -18.63 4.97
CA THR A 280 -4.57 -18.23 5.05
C THR A 280 -4.99 -17.18 4.01
N GLY A 281 -4.41 -17.28 2.80
CA GLY A 281 -4.68 -16.39 1.67
C GLY A 281 -3.89 -15.08 1.64
N LEU A 282 -2.93 -14.88 2.55
CA LEU A 282 -2.06 -13.68 2.54
C LEU A 282 -1.00 -13.74 1.45
N GLY A 283 -0.48 -14.93 1.14
CA GLY A 283 0.59 -15.13 0.16
C GLY A 283 1.99 -14.83 0.67
N ILE A 284 2.09 -14.11 1.79
CA ILE A 284 3.34 -13.64 2.39
C ILE A 284 3.34 -13.87 3.89
N PHE A 285 4.53 -13.88 4.47
CA PHE A 285 4.77 -13.85 5.91
C PHE A 285 5.68 -12.68 6.26
N MET A 286 5.33 -11.96 7.32
CA MET A 286 6.26 -11.03 7.96
C MET A 286 7.20 -11.84 8.86
N LYS A 287 8.49 -11.87 8.54
CA LYS A 287 9.52 -12.54 9.32
C LYS A 287 10.67 -11.61 9.63
N VAL A 288 11.26 -11.82 10.80
CA VAL A 288 12.47 -11.07 11.18
C VAL A 288 13.62 -11.47 10.27
N ASN A 289 14.25 -10.46 9.66
CA ASN A 289 15.37 -10.65 8.76
C ASN A 289 16.69 -10.54 9.53
N PRO A 290 17.55 -11.58 9.54
CA PRO A 290 18.84 -11.52 10.20
C PRO A 290 19.71 -10.33 9.82
N ALA A 291 19.70 -9.95 8.53
CA ALA A 291 20.49 -8.82 8.02
C ALA A 291 20.06 -7.46 8.60
N LEU A 292 18.81 -7.32 9.08
CA LEU A 292 18.32 -6.12 9.74
C LEU A 292 18.60 -6.13 11.26
N VAL A 293 18.76 -7.33 11.85
CA VAL A 293 19.09 -7.53 13.26
C VAL A 293 20.59 -7.36 13.52
N ILE A 294 21.42 -7.87 12.60
CA ILE A 294 22.88 -7.73 12.66
C ILE A 294 23.24 -6.30 12.29
N ASN A 295 23.80 -5.56 13.24
CA ASN A 295 24.17 -4.16 13.04
C ASN A 295 25.49 -4.00 12.26
N ASP A 296 26.51 -4.71 12.70
CA ASP A 296 27.87 -4.59 12.16
C ASP A 296 28.63 -5.86 12.50
N GLU A 297 29.02 -6.62 11.51
CA GLU A 297 29.74 -7.89 11.69
C GLU A 297 31.19 -7.71 12.18
N SER A 298 31.77 -6.51 12.00
CA SER A 298 33.09 -6.16 12.52
C SER A 298 33.09 -5.89 14.04
N LYS A 299 31.93 -5.77 14.65
CA LYS A 299 31.75 -5.56 16.09
C LYS A 299 31.45 -6.87 16.82
N SER A 300 31.84 -6.89 18.08
CA SER A 300 31.48 -7.99 18.98
C SER A 300 30.04 -7.88 19.51
N LEU A 301 29.57 -8.93 20.17
CA LEU A 301 28.26 -8.91 20.85
C LEU A 301 28.20 -7.82 21.93
N THR A 302 29.32 -7.49 22.54
CA THR A 302 29.48 -6.43 23.55
C THR A 302 29.55 -5.04 22.96
N ASP A 303 30.00 -4.89 21.71
CA ASP A 303 30.15 -3.60 21.04
C ASP A 303 28.96 -3.25 20.14
N GLY A 304 27.90 -4.05 20.17
CA GLY A 304 26.66 -3.79 19.43
C GLY A 304 26.59 -4.39 18.04
N ALA A 305 27.12 -5.59 17.86
CA ALA A 305 26.89 -6.41 16.66
C ALA A 305 25.39 -6.65 16.44
N ILE A 306 24.60 -6.78 17.50
CA ILE A 306 23.14 -6.96 17.44
C ILE A 306 22.44 -5.64 17.78
N ARG A 307 21.47 -5.24 16.93
CA ARG A 307 20.69 -4.00 17.08
C ARG A 307 19.34 -4.18 17.78
N ALA A 308 18.84 -5.40 17.86
CA ALA A 308 17.49 -5.68 18.33
C ALA A 308 17.19 -5.14 19.73
N SER A 309 16.01 -4.60 19.93
CA SER A 309 15.52 -4.10 21.22
C SER A 309 15.56 -5.18 22.31
N GLY A 310 16.25 -4.89 23.40
CA GLY A 310 16.53 -5.82 24.50
C GLY A 310 17.76 -6.71 24.28
N TRP A 311 18.34 -6.73 23.09
CA TRP A 311 19.53 -7.52 22.76
C TRP A 311 20.72 -6.67 22.24
N GLY A 312 20.48 -5.39 21.92
CA GLY A 312 21.53 -4.46 21.55
C GLY A 312 22.28 -3.92 22.76
N VAL A 313 23.47 -3.36 22.51
CA VAL A 313 24.25 -2.68 23.52
C VAL A 313 23.65 -1.29 23.76
N ASN A 314 23.31 -1.01 25.00
CA ASN A 314 23.02 0.33 25.47
C ASN A 314 24.32 0.93 26.05
N SER A 315 24.40 2.27 26.19
CA SER A 315 25.52 2.99 26.83
C SER A 315 25.82 2.53 28.26
N TRP A 316 25.04 1.64 28.82
CA TRP A 316 25.13 1.04 30.15
C TRP A 316 25.53 -0.44 30.10
N PHE A 317 25.98 -0.96 28.96
CA PHE A 317 26.42 -2.33 28.84
C PHE A 317 27.83 -2.48 29.49
N TYR A 318 27.86 -3.10 30.65
CA TYR A 318 29.09 -3.59 31.26
C TYR A 318 29.06 -5.13 31.25
N PRO A 319 30.20 -5.80 31.04
CA PRO A 319 30.27 -7.28 31.07
C PRO A 319 29.69 -7.90 32.32
N ASP A 320 29.76 -7.16 33.46
CA ASP A 320 29.23 -7.55 34.77
C ASP A 320 27.81 -7.01 35.02
N SER A 321 27.18 -6.35 34.05
CA SER A 321 25.81 -5.87 34.23
C SER A 321 24.86 -7.05 34.35
N GLY A 322 23.93 -7.00 35.30
CA GLY A 322 22.90 -8.03 35.44
C GLY A 322 21.80 -7.98 34.37
N SER A 323 22.11 -7.46 33.19
CA SER A 323 21.14 -7.42 32.07
C SER A 323 20.89 -8.81 31.51
N ILE A 324 19.68 -9.07 31.03
CA ILE A 324 19.28 -10.35 30.48
C ILE A 324 20.14 -10.71 29.26
N SER A 325 20.40 -9.74 28.37
CA SER A 325 21.22 -9.95 27.16
C SER A 325 22.65 -10.36 27.50
N THR A 326 23.30 -9.65 28.45
CA THR A 326 24.64 -9.97 28.92
C THR A 326 24.72 -11.37 29.50
N MET A 327 23.75 -11.73 30.31
CA MET A 327 23.70 -13.04 30.95
C MET A 327 23.63 -14.18 29.93
N TYR A 328 22.81 -14.04 28.89
CA TYR A 328 22.70 -15.02 27.78
C TYR A 328 23.96 -15.03 26.91
N TYR A 329 24.51 -13.88 26.55
CA TYR A 329 25.74 -13.82 25.74
C TYR A 329 26.95 -14.42 26.45
N ASN A 330 27.07 -14.17 27.76
CA ASN A 330 28.11 -14.84 28.58
C ASN A 330 27.90 -16.36 28.69
N GLY A 331 26.63 -16.80 28.85
CA GLY A 331 26.28 -18.23 28.85
C GLY A 331 26.59 -18.91 27.53
N LEU A 332 26.33 -18.25 26.39
CA LEU A 332 26.72 -18.75 25.06
C LEU A 332 28.24 -18.85 24.92
N ALA A 333 28.97 -17.79 25.34
CA ALA A 333 30.41 -17.75 25.27
C ALA A 333 31.08 -18.88 26.12
N GLU A 334 30.55 -19.13 27.32
CA GLU A 334 31.03 -20.21 28.21
C GLU A 334 30.70 -21.60 27.61
N HIS A 335 29.52 -21.77 27.02
CA HIS A 335 29.09 -23.06 26.46
C HIS A 335 29.82 -23.43 25.16
N TYR A 336 29.92 -22.45 24.22
CA TYR A 336 30.54 -22.68 22.90
C TYR A 336 32.04 -22.36 22.85
N GLY A 337 32.63 -21.88 23.96
CA GLY A 337 34.08 -21.67 24.07
C GLY A 337 34.64 -20.52 23.21
N PHE A 338 33.88 -19.41 23.05
CA PHE A 338 34.35 -18.22 22.32
C PHE A 338 34.48 -16.99 23.24
N ASP A 339 35.34 -16.04 22.83
CA ASP A 339 35.43 -14.76 23.56
C ASP A 339 34.25 -13.84 23.10
N ILE A 340 33.50 -13.33 24.06
CA ILE A 340 32.36 -12.42 23.84
C ILE A 340 32.77 -11.13 23.10
N ASN A 341 34.08 -10.78 23.13
CA ASN A 341 34.63 -9.62 22.43
C ASN A 341 35.08 -9.96 21.00
N THR A 342 34.97 -11.21 20.55
CA THR A 342 35.25 -11.59 19.17
C THR A 342 34.27 -10.91 18.22
N PRO A 343 34.74 -10.30 17.11
CA PRO A 343 33.86 -9.77 16.08
C PRO A 343 32.82 -10.80 15.61
N TYR A 344 31.55 -10.40 15.46
CA TYR A 344 30.46 -11.30 15.09
C TYR A 344 30.75 -12.06 13.76
N GLY A 345 31.38 -11.38 12.81
CA GLY A 345 31.78 -11.99 11.53
C GLY A 345 32.74 -13.17 11.66
N GLU A 346 33.59 -13.16 12.70
CA GLU A 346 34.59 -14.19 12.96
C GLU A 346 34.08 -15.37 13.80
N LEU A 347 32.86 -15.26 14.36
CA LEU A 347 32.23 -16.36 15.10
C LEU A 347 31.90 -17.52 14.17
N SER A 348 31.91 -18.75 14.70
CA SER A 348 31.52 -19.94 13.94
C SER A 348 30.04 -19.88 13.55
N ASP A 349 29.65 -20.56 12.47
CA ASP A 349 28.28 -20.59 11.99
C ASP A 349 27.32 -21.19 13.04
N GLU A 350 27.80 -22.14 13.86
CA GLU A 350 27.05 -22.72 14.97
C GLU A 350 26.73 -21.67 16.03
N VAL A 351 27.71 -20.85 16.42
CA VAL A 351 27.54 -19.76 17.39
C VAL A 351 26.60 -18.69 16.81
N LYS A 352 26.79 -18.29 15.55
CA LYS A 352 25.90 -17.34 14.87
C LYS A 352 24.46 -17.85 14.85
N HIS A 353 24.27 -19.15 14.55
CA HIS A 353 22.96 -19.78 14.58
C HIS A 353 22.35 -19.79 15.99
N ALA A 354 23.13 -20.14 17.00
CA ALA A 354 22.67 -20.15 18.39
C ALA A 354 22.29 -18.75 18.87
N VAL A 355 23.02 -17.70 18.51
CA VAL A 355 22.69 -16.31 18.83
C VAL A 355 21.37 -15.88 18.17
N LEU A 356 21.18 -16.20 16.91
CA LEU A 356 20.00 -15.76 16.15
C LEU A 356 18.76 -16.61 16.44
N TYR A 357 18.88 -17.92 16.41
CA TYR A 357 17.74 -18.87 16.45
C TYR A 357 17.62 -19.66 17.74
N GLY A 358 18.63 -19.55 18.63
CA GLY A 358 18.59 -20.18 19.94
C GLY A 358 19.31 -21.52 20.02
N THR A 359 19.33 -22.08 21.24
CA THR A 359 20.05 -23.33 21.59
C THR A 359 19.17 -24.55 21.58
N GLY A 360 17.88 -24.45 21.17
CA GLY A 360 16.93 -25.55 21.22
C GLY A 360 16.76 -26.10 22.63
N GLU A 361 16.99 -27.40 22.81
CA GLU A 361 16.90 -28.05 24.12
C GLU A 361 18.16 -27.90 24.99
N THR A 362 19.27 -27.41 24.40
CA THR A 362 20.54 -27.23 25.12
C THR A 362 20.42 -26.10 26.15
N LYS A 363 20.67 -26.44 27.41
CA LYS A 363 20.62 -25.51 28.54
C LYS A 363 21.98 -24.84 28.74
N LEU A 364 21.95 -23.52 28.83
CA LEU A 364 23.09 -22.70 29.18
C LEU A 364 23.14 -22.44 30.68
N LYS A 365 24.33 -22.40 31.26
CA LYS A 365 24.54 -21.98 32.64
C LYS A 365 24.56 -20.46 32.70
N LEU A 366 23.49 -19.87 33.18
CA LEU A 366 23.32 -18.43 33.28
C LEU A 366 23.70 -17.94 34.65
N LYS A 367 24.65 -16.99 34.71
CA LYS A 367 25.12 -16.36 35.96
C LYS A 367 24.51 -14.97 36.12
N ARG A 368 23.74 -14.78 37.18
CA ARG A 368 23.14 -13.47 37.48
C ARG A 368 24.05 -12.73 38.48
N ASN A 369 24.62 -11.60 38.06
CA ASN A 369 25.38 -10.68 38.87
C ASN A 369 24.59 -9.38 38.96
N GLY A 370 23.68 -9.20 39.90
CA GLY A 370 22.88 -7.99 40.05
C GLY A 370 22.80 -7.47 41.44
N VAL A 371 22.36 -6.21 41.62
CA VAL A 371 22.18 -5.53 42.92
C VAL A 371 21.26 -6.33 43.88
N PHE A 372 20.39 -7.20 43.37
CA PHE A 372 19.42 -7.99 44.12
C PHE A 372 19.85 -9.45 44.33
N GLY A 373 21.14 -9.81 44.14
CA GLY A 373 21.68 -11.13 44.43
C GLY A 373 22.53 -11.74 43.32
N LYS A 374 23.41 -12.67 43.74
CA LYS A 374 24.22 -13.51 42.86
C LYS A 374 23.62 -14.94 42.87
N GLY A 375 23.48 -15.51 41.68
CA GLY A 375 22.96 -16.86 41.52
C GLY A 375 23.26 -17.42 40.14
N SER A 376 23.18 -18.75 39.99
CA SER A 376 23.25 -19.40 38.68
C SER A 376 22.06 -20.31 38.52
N TYR A 377 21.53 -20.37 37.29
CA TYR A 377 20.46 -21.30 36.91
C TYR A 377 20.69 -21.78 35.48
N GLU A 378 20.05 -22.86 35.08
CA GLU A 378 20.14 -23.39 33.72
C GLU A 378 18.87 -23.07 32.94
N ALA A 379 19.00 -22.47 31.76
CA ALA A 379 17.90 -22.25 30.86
C ALA A 379 18.38 -22.33 29.40
N SER A 380 17.49 -22.76 28.51
CA SER A 380 17.75 -22.65 27.05
C SER A 380 17.61 -21.21 26.59
N PHE A 381 18.33 -20.87 25.54
CA PHE A 381 18.23 -19.57 24.88
C PHE A 381 17.28 -19.67 23.69
N GLU A 382 16.28 -18.81 23.66
CA GLU A 382 15.28 -18.78 22.60
C GLU A 382 15.88 -18.28 21.27
N GLY A 383 16.92 -17.48 21.30
CA GLY A 383 17.47 -16.78 20.15
C GLY A 383 16.84 -15.40 19.92
N VAL A 384 17.61 -14.50 19.35
CA VAL A 384 17.18 -13.10 19.14
C VAL A 384 15.98 -13.02 18.19
N ILE A 385 16.01 -13.76 17.08
CA ILE A 385 14.94 -13.74 16.05
C ILE A 385 13.64 -14.34 16.61
N ASN A 386 13.72 -15.52 17.22
CA ASN A 386 12.55 -16.19 17.79
C ASN A 386 11.91 -15.33 18.90
N ASN A 387 12.73 -14.68 19.73
CA ASN A 387 12.27 -13.74 20.75
C ASN A 387 11.52 -12.55 20.14
N LEU A 388 12.06 -11.95 19.08
CA LEU A 388 11.39 -10.83 18.38
C LEU A 388 10.07 -11.29 17.75
N GLU A 389 10.04 -12.44 17.08
CA GLU A 389 8.82 -12.98 16.45
C GLU A 389 7.73 -13.31 17.48
N ARG A 390 8.11 -13.87 18.64
CA ARG A 390 7.18 -14.09 19.75
C ARG A 390 6.65 -12.78 20.31
N ARG A 391 7.54 -11.83 20.64
CA ARG A 391 7.17 -10.51 21.15
C ARG A 391 6.27 -9.75 20.19
N TYR A 392 6.47 -9.86 18.87
CA TYR A 392 5.62 -9.27 17.86
C TYR A 392 4.17 -9.75 17.97
N LYS A 393 3.98 -11.05 18.24
CA LYS A 393 2.64 -11.65 18.41
C LYS A 393 1.98 -11.28 19.74
N GLU A 394 2.76 -11.15 20.79
CA GLU A 394 2.28 -10.97 22.17
C GLU A 394 2.10 -9.49 22.57
N THR A 395 2.78 -8.55 21.89
CA THR A 395 2.75 -7.14 22.30
C THR A 395 1.44 -6.45 22.00
N ASN A 396 0.93 -5.70 22.99
CA ASN A 396 -0.20 -4.78 22.83
C ASN A 396 0.24 -3.32 22.59
N SER A 397 1.55 -3.04 22.57
CA SER A 397 2.10 -1.72 22.35
C SER A 397 2.36 -1.48 20.86
N ASP A 398 1.70 -0.52 20.27
CA ASP A 398 1.92 -0.12 18.86
C ASP A 398 3.35 0.34 18.61
N TYR A 399 3.98 0.98 19.60
CA TYR A 399 5.39 1.39 19.51
C TYR A 399 6.32 0.17 19.43
N ALA A 400 6.17 -0.80 20.34
CA ALA A 400 6.99 -2.01 20.35
C ALA A 400 6.75 -2.85 19.08
N ARG A 401 5.51 -2.92 18.60
CA ARG A 401 5.16 -3.59 17.35
C ARG A 401 5.85 -2.94 16.16
N ALA A 402 5.74 -1.61 16.02
CA ALA A 402 6.40 -0.86 14.94
C ALA A 402 7.94 -0.95 15.00
N GLU A 403 8.51 -1.01 16.19
CA GLU A 403 9.95 -1.23 16.36
C GLU A 403 10.37 -2.61 15.84
N ILE A 404 9.65 -3.67 16.21
CA ILE A 404 9.95 -5.03 15.75
C ILE A 404 9.70 -5.15 14.23
N GLU A 405 8.65 -4.53 13.69
CA GLU A 405 8.39 -4.47 12.24
C GLU A 405 9.58 -3.88 11.46
N SER A 406 10.34 -2.96 12.07
CA SER A 406 11.54 -2.40 11.42
C SER A 406 12.66 -3.42 11.16
N TYR A 407 12.62 -4.56 11.82
CA TYR A 407 13.53 -5.70 11.62
C TYR A 407 12.94 -6.80 10.74
N MET A 408 11.68 -6.64 10.27
CA MET A 408 10.97 -7.66 9.50
C MET A 408 10.99 -7.35 8.00
N THR A 409 10.91 -8.41 7.21
CA THR A 409 10.69 -8.35 5.77
C THR A 409 9.57 -9.29 5.36
N GLU A 410 8.91 -8.96 4.26
CA GLU A 410 7.92 -9.82 3.64
C GLU A 410 8.62 -10.94 2.87
N LEU A 411 8.31 -12.19 3.21
CA LEU A 411 8.77 -13.38 2.49
C LEU A 411 7.57 -14.08 1.84
N PRO A 412 7.71 -14.59 0.61
CA PRO A 412 6.66 -15.40 -0.02
C PRO A 412 6.33 -16.63 0.85
N CYS A 413 5.07 -17.02 0.88
CA CYS A 413 4.65 -18.25 1.54
C CYS A 413 5.38 -19.46 0.92
N PRO A 414 5.98 -20.37 1.72
CA PRO A 414 6.75 -21.50 1.20
C PRO A 414 5.90 -22.48 0.38
N ASP A 415 4.60 -22.59 0.66
CA ASP A 415 3.73 -23.55 -0.01
C ASP A 415 3.10 -23.00 -1.28
N CYS A 416 2.53 -21.79 -1.23
CA CYS A 416 1.86 -21.20 -2.39
C CYS A 416 2.74 -20.23 -3.18
N HIS A 417 3.97 -19.96 -2.73
CA HIS A 417 4.92 -19.03 -3.40
C HIS A 417 4.32 -17.68 -3.79
N GLY A 418 3.42 -17.14 -2.96
CA GLY A 418 2.72 -15.89 -3.21
C GLY A 418 1.40 -16.02 -3.96
N ALA A 419 1.01 -17.23 -4.42
CA ALA A 419 -0.22 -17.43 -5.19
C ALA A 419 -1.51 -17.36 -4.36
N ARG A 420 -1.44 -17.41 -3.03
CA ARG A 420 -2.55 -17.25 -2.07
C ARG A 420 -3.61 -18.36 -2.07
N LEU A 421 -3.67 -19.21 -3.10
CA LEU A 421 -4.64 -20.27 -3.28
C LEU A 421 -4.04 -21.65 -3.02
N LYS A 422 -4.91 -22.65 -2.86
CA LYS A 422 -4.52 -24.07 -2.79
C LYS A 422 -3.97 -24.55 -4.13
N PRO A 423 -3.01 -25.52 -4.14
CA PRO A 423 -2.42 -26.06 -5.37
C PRO A 423 -3.45 -26.64 -6.35
N GLU A 424 -4.51 -27.27 -5.85
CA GLU A 424 -5.54 -27.90 -6.68
C GLU A 424 -6.30 -26.87 -7.53
N TYR A 425 -6.53 -25.65 -6.99
CA TYR A 425 -7.24 -24.59 -7.71
C TYR A 425 -6.30 -23.77 -8.58
N LEU A 426 -5.00 -23.73 -8.24
CA LEU A 426 -3.98 -23.17 -9.13
C LEU A 426 -3.71 -24.07 -10.34
N ALA A 427 -4.04 -25.34 -10.27
CA ALA A 427 -3.92 -26.26 -11.40
C ALA A 427 -5.08 -26.15 -12.41
N VAL A 428 -6.05 -25.24 -12.19
CA VAL A 428 -7.12 -24.95 -13.14
C VAL A 428 -6.69 -23.85 -14.09
N THR A 429 -6.81 -24.08 -15.40
CA THR A 429 -6.35 -23.11 -16.41
C THR A 429 -7.48 -22.66 -17.35
N VAL A 430 -7.36 -21.45 -17.87
CA VAL A 430 -8.15 -20.89 -18.96
C VAL A 430 -7.17 -20.41 -20.02
N GLY A 431 -7.27 -20.94 -21.24
CA GLY A 431 -6.31 -20.65 -22.30
C GLY A 431 -4.86 -21.02 -21.95
N GLY A 432 -4.67 -22.05 -21.11
CA GLY A 432 -3.34 -22.51 -20.66
C GLY A 432 -2.72 -21.71 -19.52
N LYS A 433 -3.41 -20.71 -18.96
CA LYS A 433 -2.93 -19.93 -17.80
C LYS A 433 -3.82 -20.14 -16.58
N ASN A 434 -3.22 -20.30 -15.42
CA ASN A 434 -3.96 -20.28 -14.16
C ASN A 434 -4.31 -18.85 -13.72
N ILE A 435 -5.20 -18.72 -12.71
CA ILE A 435 -5.70 -17.42 -12.27
C ILE A 435 -4.57 -16.50 -11.72
N LYS A 436 -3.52 -17.06 -11.11
CA LYS A 436 -2.38 -16.30 -10.61
C LYS A 436 -1.52 -15.79 -11.77
N GLU A 437 -1.18 -16.65 -12.72
CA GLU A 437 -0.42 -16.29 -13.92
C GLU A 437 -1.16 -15.22 -14.74
N PHE A 438 -2.48 -15.30 -14.82
CA PHE A 438 -3.29 -14.24 -15.43
C PHE A 438 -3.13 -12.93 -14.67
N CYS A 439 -3.36 -12.93 -13.35
CA CYS A 439 -3.28 -11.71 -12.53
C CYS A 439 -1.87 -11.11 -12.43
N ASP A 440 -0.81 -11.86 -12.76
CA ASP A 440 0.57 -11.36 -12.76
C ASP A 440 0.97 -10.68 -14.07
N MET A 441 0.19 -10.85 -15.13
CA MET A 441 0.40 -10.12 -16.38
C MET A 441 0.11 -8.63 -16.19
N SER A 442 0.70 -7.80 -17.05
CA SER A 442 0.30 -6.40 -17.15
C SER A 442 -1.12 -6.29 -17.72
N ILE A 443 -1.85 -5.23 -17.37
CA ILE A 443 -3.20 -4.96 -17.91
C ILE A 443 -3.20 -5.01 -19.44
N THR A 444 -2.14 -4.52 -20.09
CA THR A 444 -1.99 -4.62 -21.56
C THR A 444 -1.93 -6.06 -22.02
N ASP A 445 -1.14 -6.89 -21.35
CA ASP A 445 -0.97 -8.30 -21.73
C ASP A 445 -2.23 -9.12 -21.41
N GLU A 446 -2.95 -8.78 -20.31
CA GLU A 446 -4.25 -9.37 -20.00
C GLU A 446 -5.29 -9.07 -21.10
N LEU A 447 -5.37 -7.81 -21.57
CA LEU A 447 -6.26 -7.43 -22.69
C LEU A 447 -5.92 -8.19 -23.98
N ASN A 448 -4.63 -8.31 -24.29
CA ASN A 448 -4.18 -9.08 -25.45
C ASN A 448 -4.52 -10.56 -25.29
N PHE A 449 -4.25 -11.14 -24.14
CA PHE A 449 -4.53 -12.56 -23.85
C PHE A 449 -6.02 -12.88 -23.98
N ILE A 450 -6.90 -12.06 -23.39
CA ILE A 450 -8.36 -12.24 -23.51
C ILE A 450 -8.81 -12.23 -24.97
N SER A 451 -8.18 -11.43 -25.82
CA SER A 451 -8.53 -11.38 -27.25
C SER A 451 -8.11 -12.62 -28.04
N THR A 452 -7.16 -13.41 -27.54
CA THR A 452 -6.70 -14.67 -28.15
C THR A 452 -7.49 -15.89 -27.70
N LEU A 453 -8.33 -15.76 -26.66
CA LEU A 453 -9.09 -16.89 -26.12
C LEU A 453 -10.18 -17.36 -27.09
N ASN A 454 -10.13 -18.65 -27.42
CA ASN A 454 -11.13 -19.33 -28.22
C ASN A 454 -11.76 -20.47 -27.42
N PHE A 455 -13.07 -20.50 -27.35
CA PHE A 455 -13.85 -21.52 -26.66
C PHE A 455 -14.73 -22.29 -27.60
N GLY A 456 -15.08 -23.54 -27.27
CA GLY A 456 -16.12 -24.30 -27.97
C GLY A 456 -17.49 -23.60 -27.87
N SER A 457 -18.45 -24.01 -28.68
CA SER A 457 -19.76 -23.33 -28.78
C SER A 457 -20.47 -23.14 -27.43
N ARG A 458 -20.46 -24.15 -26.56
CA ARG A 458 -21.08 -24.12 -25.23
C ARG A 458 -20.34 -23.14 -24.29
N ASP A 459 -19.05 -23.29 -24.18
CA ASP A 459 -18.25 -22.50 -23.27
C ASP A 459 -18.16 -21.04 -23.72
N SER A 460 -18.24 -20.80 -25.03
CA SER A 460 -18.31 -19.44 -25.59
C SER A 460 -19.56 -18.69 -25.14
N MET A 461 -20.74 -19.36 -25.03
CA MET A 461 -21.95 -18.73 -24.53
C MET A 461 -21.80 -18.30 -23.04
N ILE A 462 -21.07 -19.05 -22.25
CA ILE A 462 -20.82 -18.78 -20.84
C ILE A 462 -19.73 -17.73 -20.66
N ALA A 463 -18.62 -17.84 -21.38
CA ALA A 463 -17.46 -16.98 -21.25
C ALA A 463 -17.69 -15.58 -21.81
N LYS A 464 -18.45 -15.43 -22.92
CA LYS A 464 -18.62 -14.15 -23.62
C LYS A 464 -19.12 -12.99 -22.72
N PRO A 465 -20.19 -13.12 -21.91
CA PRO A 465 -20.65 -12.04 -21.04
C PRO A 465 -19.62 -11.72 -19.95
N ILE A 466 -18.94 -12.73 -19.38
CA ILE A 466 -17.94 -12.56 -18.33
C ILE A 466 -16.70 -11.82 -18.88
N LEU A 467 -16.21 -12.25 -20.04
CA LEU A 467 -15.07 -11.63 -20.72
C LEU A 467 -15.35 -10.20 -21.18
N LYS A 468 -16.61 -9.88 -21.52
CA LYS A 468 -17.03 -8.51 -21.82
C LYS A 468 -16.78 -7.61 -20.60
N GLU A 469 -17.26 -8.00 -19.42
CA GLU A 469 -17.11 -7.24 -18.19
C GLU A 469 -15.63 -7.08 -17.80
N ILE A 470 -14.84 -8.16 -17.89
CA ILE A 470 -13.40 -8.11 -17.61
C ILE A 470 -12.70 -7.15 -18.57
N ARG A 471 -12.97 -7.25 -19.87
CA ARG A 471 -12.37 -6.40 -20.90
C ARG A 471 -12.70 -4.92 -20.70
N GLU A 472 -13.96 -4.60 -20.40
CA GLU A 472 -14.38 -3.21 -20.16
C GLU A 472 -13.63 -2.62 -18.96
N ARG A 473 -13.56 -3.32 -17.83
CA ARG A 473 -12.83 -2.86 -16.63
C ARG A 473 -11.33 -2.71 -16.87
N LEU A 474 -10.70 -3.68 -17.54
CA LEU A 474 -9.29 -3.58 -17.93
C LEU A 474 -9.04 -2.41 -18.87
N SER A 475 -9.95 -2.16 -19.83
CA SER A 475 -9.87 -1.04 -20.76
C SER A 475 -9.99 0.30 -20.03
N PHE A 476 -10.81 0.42 -18.98
CA PHE A 476 -10.88 1.61 -18.16
C PHE A 476 -9.59 1.86 -17.38
N LEU A 477 -9.00 0.81 -16.81
CA LEU A 477 -7.68 0.94 -16.14
C LEU A 477 -6.60 1.40 -17.13
N SER A 478 -6.61 0.90 -18.35
CA SER A 478 -5.70 1.33 -19.40
C SER A 478 -5.94 2.79 -19.81
N SER A 479 -7.22 3.23 -19.86
CA SER A 479 -7.56 4.61 -20.27
C SER A 479 -7.10 5.68 -19.27
N VAL A 480 -6.91 5.30 -17.99
CA VAL A 480 -6.37 6.19 -16.95
C VAL A 480 -4.85 6.07 -16.76
N GLY A 481 -4.14 5.41 -17.69
CA GLY A 481 -2.68 5.30 -17.69
C GLY A 481 -2.12 4.29 -16.70
N LEU A 482 -2.88 3.23 -16.37
CA LEU A 482 -2.47 2.17 -15.44
C LEU A 482 -2.16 0.85 -16.15
N GLU A 483 -1.88 0.87 -17.44
CA GLU A 483 -1.62 -0.31 -18.27
C GLU A 483 -0.43 -1.16 -17.82
N TYR A 484 0.49 -0.59 -17.06
CA TYR A 484 1.67 -1.27 -16.52
C TYR A 484 1.42 -2.06 -15.23
N LEU A 485 0.30 -1.81 -14.56
CA LEU A 485 -0.06 -2.55 -13.34
C LEU A 485 -0.47 -3.98 -13.65
N ASN A 486 -0.38 -4.84 -12.64
CA ASN A 486 -0.94 -6.18 -12.64
C ASN A 486 -2.04 -6.31 -11.57
N LEU A 487 -2.98 -7.23 -11.78
CA LEU A 487 -4.11 -7.43 -10.86
C LEU A 487 -3.72 -8.04 -9.52
N SER A 488 -2.57 -8.73 -9.44
CA SER A 488 -2.06 -9.35 -8.21
C SER A 488 -1.40 -8.35 -7.27
N ARG A 489 -1.06 -7.13 -7.74
CA ARG A 489 -0.38 -6.11 -6.93
C ARG A 489 -1.22 -5.72 -5.71
N SER A 490 -0.59 -5.74 -4.54
CA SER A 490 -1.23 -5.34 -3.29
C SER A 490 -1.63 -3.86 -3.32
N ALA A 491 -2.86 -3.55 -2.88
CA ALA A 491 -3.36 -2.18 -2.81
C ALA A 491 -2.53 -1.29 -1.88
N GLY A 492 -1.90 -1.85 -0.85
CA GLY A 492 -1.03 -1.13 0.07
C GLY A 492 0.30 -0.65 -0.54
N THR A 493 0.69 -1.18 -1.70
CA THR A 493 1.92 -0.79 -2.42
C THR A 493 1.70 0.26 -3.51
N LEU A 494 0.45 0.66 -3.71
CA LEU A 494 0.08 1.67 -4.69
C LEU A 494 0.42 3.07 -4.20
N SER A 495 0.86 3.93 -5.09
CA SER A 495 0.93 5.37 -4.81
C SER A 495 -0.48 5.96 -4.65
N GLY A 496 -0.58 7.14 -4.01
CA GLY A 496 -1.86 7.84 -3.86
C GLY A 496 -2.56 8.07 -5.20
N GLY A 497 -1.83 8.52 -6.21
CA GLY A 497 -2.35 8.74 -7.55
C GLY A 497 -2.77 7.45 -8.28
N GLU A 498 -2.02 6.35 -8.14
CA GLU A 498 -2.43 5.03 -8.68
C GLU A 498 -3.76 4.56 -8.06
N SER A 499 -3.87 4.65 -6.74
CA SER A 499 -5.09 4.25 -6.01
C SER A 499 -6.31 5.09 -6.43
N GLN A 500 -6.13 6.40 -6.56
CA GLN A 500 -7.18 7.32 -7.01
C GLN A 500 -7.65 7.00 -8.44
N ARG A 501 -6.72 6.76 -9.36
CA ARG A 501 -7.05 6.39 -10.75
C ARG A 501 -7.75 5.04 -10.86
N ILE A 502 -7.39 4.06 -10.01
CA ILE A 502 -8.12 2.79 -9.93
C ILE A 502 -9.58 3.04 -9.53
N ARG A 503 -9.83 3.90 -8.54
CA ARG A 503 -11.21 4.26 -8.14
C ARG A 503 -11.94 4.99 -9.27
N LEU A 504 -11.28 5.93 -9.93
CA LEU A 504 -11.85 6.62 -11.08
C LEU A 504 -12.25 5.63 -12.19
N ALA A 505 -11.37 4.71 -12.54
CA ALA A 505 -11.65 3.67 -13.54
C ALA A 505 -12.84 2.78 -13.14
N THR A 506 -12.94 2.41 -11.85
CA THR A 506 -14.06 1.61 -11.33
C THR A 506 -15.39 2.38 -11.40
N GLN A 507 -15.39 3.68 -11.09
CA GLN A 507 -16.59 4.52 -11.17
C GLN A 507 -17.06 4.74 -12.61
N ILE A 508 -16.14 4.93 -13.54
CA ILE A 508 -16.47 5.03 -14.99
C ILE A 508 -17.10 3.72 -15.47
N GLY A 509 -16.57 2.59 -14.98
CA GLY A 509 -17.09 1.25 -15.30
C GLY A 509 -18.53 1.03 -14.83
N SER A 510 -18.99 1.74 -13.80
CA SER A 510 -20.37 1.68 -13.33
C SER A 510 -21.39 2.35 -14.27
N SER A 511 -20.92 3.17 -15.22
CA SER A 511 -21.73 3.90 -16.22
C SER A 511 -22.90 4.70 -15.60
N LEU A 512 -22.71 5.23 -14.36
CA LEU A 512 -23.73 6.04 -13.70
C LEU A 512 -23.91 7.37 -14.44
N MET A 513 -25.17 7.81 -14.53
CA MET A 513 -25.57 9.05 -15.19
C MET A 513 -26.28 9.99 -14.21
N GLY A 514 -26.13 11.29 -14.43
CA GLY A 514 -26.78 12.31 -13.58
C GLY A 514 -26.17 12.45 -12.18
N VAL A 515 -24.92 12.01 -12.00
CA VAL A 515 -24.16 12.03 -10.76
C VAL A 515 -23.21 13.24 -10.74
N LEU A 516 -22.93 13.76 -9.54
CA LEU A 516 -21.91 14.75 -9.30
C LEU A 516 -20.62 14.04 -8.84
N TYR A 517 -19.58 14.03 -9.68
CA TYR A 517 -18.28 13.53 -9.33
C TYR A 517 -17.39 14.67 -8.84
N ILE A 518 -16.71 14.45 -7.72
CA ILE A 518 -15.76 15.41 -7.14
C ILE A 518 -14.42 14.72 -6.96
N LEU A 519 -13.38 15.21 -7.64
CA LEU A 519 -12.05 14.64 -7.68
C LEU A 519 -11.03 15.61 -7.07
N ASP A 520 -10.09 15.06 -6.26
CA ASP A 520 -9.02 15.81 -5.64
C ASP A 520 -7.70 15.55 -6.39
N GLU A 521 -7.24 16.52 -7.14
CA GLU A 521 -5.97 16.52 -7.87
C GLU A 521 -5.65 15.20 -8.62
N PRO A 522 -6.51 14.75 -9.56
CA PRO A 522 -6.34 13.44 -10.21
C PRO A 522 -5.12 13.35 -11.13
N SER A 523 -4.49 14.48 -11.50
CA SER A 523 -3.28 14.55 -12.32
C SER A 523 -1.98 14.25 -11.55
N ILE A 524 -2.06 14.07 -10.21
CA ILE A 524 -0.89 13.85 -9.35
C ILE A 524 -0.05 12.66 -9.82
N GLY A 525 1.28 12.90 -9.91
CA GLY A 525 2.25 11.87 -10.27
C GLY A 525 2.12 11.37 -11.71
N LEU A 526 1.40 12.10 -12.56
CA LEU A 526 1.26 11.81 -13.99
C LEU A 526 2.33 12.51 -14.82
N HIS A 527 2.88 11.78 -15.76
CA HIS A 527 3.58 12.37 -16.88
C HIS A 527 2.56 13.05 -17.83
N GLN A 528 2.94 14.13 -18.52
CA GLN A 528 2.04 14.88 -19.39
C GLN A 528 1.31 14.01 -20.44
N ARG A 529 1.97 12.99 -20.98
CA ARG A 529 1.35 12.01 -21.88
C ARG A 529 0.15 11.29 -21.22
N ASP A 530 0.31 10.91 -19.95
CA ASP A 530 -0.72 10.15 -19.22
C ASP A 530 -1.84 11.11 -18.75
N ASN A 531 -1.52 12.38 -18.52
CA ASN A 531 -2.48 13.46 -18.22
C ASN A 531 -3.44 13.72 -19.38
N GLU A 532 -2.97 13.72 -20.63
CA GLU A 532 -3.84 13.84 -21.81
C GLU A 532 -4.93 12.73 -21.83
N ARG A 533 -4.57 11.51 -21.45
CA ARG A 533 -5.52 10.37 -21.33
C ARG A 533 -6.53 10.56 -20.19
N LEU A 534 -6.05 11.07 -19.06
CA LEU A 534 -6.92 11.38 -17.91
C LEU A 534 -7.95 12.44 -18.31
N ILE A 535 -7.54 13.52 -18.94
CA ILE A 535 -8.42 14.59 -19.42
C ILE A 535 -9.48 14.04 -20.39
N ALA A 536 -9.08 13.19 -21.34
CA ALA A 536 -10.02 12.52 -22.24
C ALA A 536 -11.05 11.67 -21.47
N THR A 537 -10.61 11.02 -20.40
CA THR A 537 -11.46 10.19 -19.54
C THR A 537 -12.45 11.05 -18.74
N LEU A 538 -12.03 12.18 -18.18
CA LEU A 538 -12.90 13.13 -17.47
C LEU A 538 -13.96 13.73 -18.41
N LYS A 539 -13.59 14.07 -19.64
CA LYS A 539 -14.52 14.54 -20.69
C LYS A 539 -15.56 13.47 -21.03
N ARG A 540 -15.12 12.20 -21.16
CA ARG A 540 -16.05 11.08 -21.38
C ARG A 540 -17.04 10.93 -20.22
N LEU A 541 -16.58 11.08 -18.97
CA LEU A 541 -17.44 11.00 -17.79
C LEU A 541 -18.49 12.12 -17.79
N ARG A 542 -18.10 13.35 -18.17
CA ARG A 542 -19.01 14.48 -18.40
C ARG A 542 -20.02 14.16 -19.51
N ASP A 543 -19.55 13.66 -20.65
CA ASP A 543 -20.37 13.40 -21.84
C ASP A 543 -21.44 12.31 -21.62
N LEU A 544 -21.29 11.50 -20.55
CA LEU A 544 -22.33 10.60 -20.06
C LEU A 544 -23.47 11.32 -19.31
N GLY A 545 -23.47 12.65 -19.23
CA GLY A 545 -24.48 13.44 -18.52
C GLY A 545 -24.19 13.58 -17.03
N ASN A 546 -22.92 13.65 -16.64
CA ASN A 546 -22.51 13.88 -15.27
C ASN A 546 -21.90 15.26 -15.08
N THR A 547 -22.06 15.81 -13.90
CA THR A 547 -21.29 16.99 -13.46
C THR A 547 -19.97 16.52 -12.86
N VAL A 548 -18.85 17.05 -13.33
CA VAL A 548 -17.52 16.66 -12.87
C VAL A 548 -16.80 17.88 -12.31
N ILE A 549 -16.61 17.94 -11.01
CA ILE A 549 -15.81 18.95 -10.31
C ILE A 549 -14.44 18.37 -10.04
N VAL A 550 -13.39 19.07 -10.43
CA VAL A 550 -12.00 18.68 -10.22
C VAL A 550 -11.26 19.79 -9.50
N VAL A 551 -10.72 19.53 -8.33
CA VAL A 551 -9.76 20.42 -7.68
C VAL A 551 -8.41 20.20 -8.35
N GLU A 552 -7.88 21.19 -9.05
CA GLU A 552 -6.68 21.00 -9.88
C GLU A 552 -5.80 22.25 -9.99
N HIS A 553 -4.53 21.97 -10.29
CA HIS A 553 -3.49 22.97 -10.50
C HIS A 553 -2.79 22.83 -11.87
N ASP A 554 -3.08 21.75 -12.58
CA ASP A 554 -2.49 21.45 -13.89
C ASP A 554 -3.08 22.36 -14.98
N GLU A 555 -2.19 22.98 -15.75
CA GLU A 555 -2.57 23.93 -16.82
C GLU A 555 -3.40 23.24 -17.92
N ASP A 556 -3.03 22.03 -18.35
CA ASP A 556 -3.72 21.32 -19.42
C ASP A 556 -5.15 20.94 -19.01
N THR A 557 -5.33 20.55 -17.75
CA THR A 557 -6.64 20.24 -17.17
C THR A 557 -7.52 21.48 -17.05
N MET A 558 -6.95 22.64 -16.61
CA MET A 558 -7.67 23.91 -16.56
C MET A 558 -8.09 24.37 -17.95
N ARG A 559 -7.21 24.31 -18.95
CA ARG A 559 -7.54 24.68 -20.35
C ARG A 559 -8.59 23.75 -20.98
N ALA A 560 -8.68 22.51 -20.51
CA ALA A 560 -9.64 21.53 -21.01
C ALA A 560 -11.04 21.64 -20.36
N ALA A 561 -11.16 22.43 -19.28
CA ALA A 561 -12.40 22.63 -18.53
C ALA A 561 -13.45 23.45 -19.31
N ASP A 562 -14.71 23.15 -19.06
CA ASP A 562 -15.83 23.98 -19.57
C ASP A 562 -16.02 25.21 -18.69
N TYR A 563 -15.68 25.12 -17.39
CA TYR A 563 -15.89 26.17 -16.40
C TYR A 563 -14.80 26.12 -15.34
N VAL A 564 -14.36 27.28 -14.87
CA VAL A 564 -13.31 27.38 -13.84
C VAL A 564 -13.80 28.27 -12.70
N VAL A 565 -13.52 27.85 -11.48
CA VAL A 565 -13.74 28.62 -10.25
C VAL A 565 -12.38 28.80 -9.58
N ASP A 566 -11.90 30.04 -9.49
CA ASP A 566 -10.65 30.39 -8.84
C ASP A 566 -10.90 30.92 -7.43
N VAL A 567 -10.35 30.21 -6.43
CA VAL A 567 -10.53 30.49 -5.00
C VAL A 567 -9.27 31.16 -4.46
N GLY A 568 -9.42 32.33 -3.86
CA GLY A 568 -8.27 33.13 -3.43
C GLY A 568 -8.67 34.35 -2.60
N PRO A 569 -7.94 35.47 -2.78
CA PRO A 569 -6.71 35.64 -3.59
C PRO A 569 -5.46 35.09 -2.95
N GLY A 570 -5.48 34.79 -1.63
CA GLY A 570 -4.36 34.25 -0.86
C GLY A 570 -4.64 32.88 -0.27
N ALA A 571 -3.87 32.49 0.74
CA ALA A 571 -4.02 31.27 1.52
C ALA A 571 -4.49 31.56 2.96
N GLY A 572 -5.12 30.60 3.61
CA GLY A 572 -5.59 30.74 5.01
C GLY A 572 -6.55 31.91 5.18
N ILE A 573 -6.21 32.83 6.11
CA ILE A 573 -7.02 34.01 6.41
C ILE A 573 -7.13 35.00 5.23
N HIS A 574 -6.18 34.97 4.31
CA HIS A 574 -6.17 35.80 3.11
C HIS A 574 -6.89 35.16 1.92
N GLY A 575 -7.34 33.90 2.06
CA GLY A 575 -8.12 33.14 1.09
C GLY A 575 -9.61 33.17 1.36
N GLY A 576 -10.32 32.20 0.84
CA GLY A 576 -11.72 31.93 1.15
C GLY A 576 -12.73 32.75 0.39
N ASN A 577 -12.34 33.47 -0.67
CA ASN A 577 -13.24 34.18 -1.57
C ASN A 577 -13.20 33.56 -2.97
N ILE A 578 -14.26 33.77 -3.75
CA ILE A 578 -14.22 33.49 -5.19
C ILE A 578 -13.60 34.72 -5.87
N VAL A 579 -12.44 34.53 -6.47
CA VAL A 579 -11.73 35.55 -7.26
C VAL A 579 -12.29 35.63 -8.68
N PHE A 580 -12.61 34.46 -9.24
CA PHE A 580 -13.17 34.33 -10.56
C PHE A 580 -14.07 33.10 -10.66
N SER A 581 -15.12 33.20 -11.48
CA SER A 581 -16.04 32.11 -11.79
C SER A 581 -16.56 32.33 -13.22
N GLY A 582 -16.19 31.45 -14.17
CA GLY A 582 -16.54 31.62 -15.59
C GLY A 582 -15.81 30.62 -16.50
N THR A 583 -15.81 30.92 -17.78
CA THR A 583 -15.10 30.12 -18.80
C THR A 583 -13.60 30.42 -18.84
N VAL A 584 -12.80 29.52 -19.41
CA VAL A 584 -11.33 29.70 -19.51
C VAL A 584 -10.95 30.98 -20.28
N PRO A 585 -11.57 31.32 -21.42
CA PRO A 585 -11.26 32.59 -22.11
C PRO A 585 -11.59 33.85 -21.30
N GLU A 586 -12.54 33.76 -20.37
CA GLU A 586 -12.86 34.87 -19.46
C GLU A 586 -11.85 34.93 -18.32
N LEU A 587 -11.39 33.78 -17.78
CA LEU A 587 -10.32 33.71 -16.80
C LEU A 587 -9.03 34.37 -17.33
N GLU A 588 -8.63 34.08 -18.56
CA GLU A 588 -7.43 34.65 -19.18
C GLU A 588 -7.42 36.18 -19.19
N LYS A 589 -8.60 36.83 -19.24
CA LYS A 589 -8.76 38.28 -19.18
C LYS A 589 -8.78 38.84 -17.75
N CYS A 590 -8.95 38.00 -16.74
CA CYS A 590 -8.99 38.43 -15.35
C CYS A 590 -7.59 38.87 -14.89
N THR A 591 -7.47 40.06 -14.33
CA THR A 591 -6.22 40.61 -13.82
C THR A 591 -6.04 40.45 -12.32
N GLU A 592 -7.10 40.04 -11.62
CA GLU A 592 -7.07 39.82 -10.15
C GLU A 592 -6.66 38.38 -9.78
N SER A 593 -6.73 37.47 -10.75
CA SER A 593 -6.42 36.06 -10.55
C SER A 593 -4.92 35.77 -10.74
N ILE A 594 -4.27 35.24 -9.70
CA ILE A 594 -2.88 34.78 -9.80
C ILE A 594 -2.80 33.57 -10.77
N THR A 595 -3.82 32.73 -10.80
CA THR A 595 -3.92 31.60 -11.76
C THR A 595 -3.91 32.12 -13.19
N SER A 596 -4.67 33.18 -13.49
CA SER A 596 -4.68 33.81 -14.79
C SER A 596 -3.31 34.39 -15.18
N ASP A 597 -2.56 34.97 -14.24
CA ASP A 597 -1.22 35.49 -14.50
C ASP A 597 -0.25 34.42 -15.03
N TYR A 598 -0.29 33.21 -14.43
CA TYR A 598 0.55 32.09 -14.88
C TYR A 598 0.01 31.44 -16.17
N LEU A 599 -1.30 31.26 -16.28
CA LEU A 599 -1.95 30.66 -17.45
C LEU A 599 -1.71 31.48 -18.73
N THR A 600 -1.69 32.82 -18.64
CA THR A 600 -1.45 33.75 -19.76
C THR A 600 0.03 34.08 -19.98
N GLY A 601 0.91 33.62 -19.11
CA GLY A 601 2.35 33.89 -19.15
C GLY A 601 2.75 35.29 -18.69
N ARG A 602 1.81 36.11 -18.12
CA ARG A 602 2.15 37.39 -17.46
C ARG A 602 3.16 37.19 -16.33
N LYS A 603 3.02 36.06 -15.57
CA LYS A 603 4.03 35.53 -14.65
C LYS A 603 4.47 34.18 -15.15
N LYS A 604 5.75 33.91 -15.11
CA LYS A 604 6.32 32.61 -15.49
C LYS A 604 7.56 32.28 -14.66
N ILE A 605 7.80 31.00 -14.48
CA ILE A 605 9.02 30.50 -13.84
C ILE A 605 10.17 30.66 -14.85
N PRO A 606 11.24 31.41 -14.51
CA PRO A 606 12.32 31.69 -15.44
C PRO A 606 13.18 30.44 -15.70
N ILE A 607 13.68 30.33 -16.92
CA ILE A 607 14.68 29.33 -17.28
C ILE A 607 16.06 29.90 -16.86
N PRO A 608 16.91 29.15 -16.14
CA PRO A 608 18.26 29.61 -15.80
C PRO A 608 19.08 29.94 -17.06
N GLU A 609 19.72 31.11 -17.08
CA GLU A 609 20.59 31.51 -18.21
C GLU A 609 21.77 30.59 -18.44
N LYS A 610 22.30 30.03 -17.34
CA LYS A 610 23.41 29.06 -17.35
C LYS A 610 23.09 27.87 -16.50
N ARG A 611 23.31 26.66 -17.02
CA ARG A 611 23.25 25.43 -16.25
C ARG A 611 24.54 25.21 -15.45
N ARG A 612 24.42 24.79 -14.20
CA ARG A 612 25.59 24.44 -13.38
C ARG A 612 26.23 23.16 -13.92
N SER A 613 27.56 23.15 -14.03
CA SER A 613 28.34 21.94 -14.42
C SER A 613 28.60 21.00 -13.25
N GLY A 614 28.20 21.40 -12.04
CA GLY A 614 28.52 20.69 -10.80
C GLY A 614 29.96 20.96 -10.34
N ASN A 615 30.35 20.17 -9.33
CA ASN A 615 31.70 20.30 -8.70
C ASN A 615 32.77 19.38 -9.36
N GLY A 616 32.46 18.76 -10.50
CA GLY A 616 33.34 17.83 -11.22
C GLY A 616 33.28 16.37 -10.73
N ASN A 617 32.61 16.10 -9.61
CA ASN A 617 32.45 14.75 -9.07
C ASN A 617 31.10 14.18 -9.50
N PHE A 618 31.03 12.85 -9.53
CA PHE A 618 29.84 12.11 -9.93
C PHE A 618 29.54 11.00 -8.93
N LEU A 619 28.27 10.73 -8.71
CA LEU A 619 27.79 9.49 -8.11
C LEU A 619 27.46 8.55 -9.26
N GLU A 620 28.22 7.44 -9.41
CA GLU A 620 28.05 6.48 -10.50
C GLU A 620 27.38 5.22 -9.97
N ILE A 621 26.19 4.92 -10.47
CA ILE A 621 25.43 3.71 -10.16
C ILE A 621 25.58 2.74 -11.35
N LYS A 622 26.01 1.52 -11.09
CA LYS A 622 26.21 0.48 -12.11
C LYS A 622 25.33 -0.73 -11.86
N GLY A 623 24.67 -1.20 -12.91
CA GLY A 623 23.91 -2.43 -12.92
C GLY A 623 22.67 -2.42 -12.01
N ALA A 624 21.98 -1.29 -11.90
CA ALA A 624 20.73 -1.18 -11.15
C ALA A 624 19.62 -2.05 -11.77
N ALA A 625 19.08 -3.03 -11.03
CA ALA A 625 18.23 -4.11 -11.55
C ALA A 625 17.06 -4.45 -10.62
N GLU A 626 16.58 -3.50 -9.81
CA GLU A 626 15.42 -3.71 -8.94
C GLU A 626 14.12 -3.51 -9.70
N ASN A 627 13.11 -4.31 -9.39
CA ASN A 627 11.81 -4.31 -10.05
C ASN A 627 11.95 -4.40 -11.58
N ASN A 628 11.47 -3.40 -12.32
CA ASN A 628 11.53 -3.37 -13.78
C ASN A 628 12.84 -2.82 -14.36
N LEU A 629 13.82 -2.41 -13.55
CA LEU A 629 15.09 -1.86 -14.02
C LEU A 629 15.95 -2.90 -14.76
N LYS A 630 16.44 -2.55 -15.94
CA LYS A 630 17.18 -3.44 -16.87
C LYS A 630 18.70 -3.30 -16.76
N LYS A 631 19.26 -3.46 -15.54
CA LYS A 631 20.71 -3.34 -15.25
C LYS A 631 21.29 -2.02 -15.76
N ILE A 632 20.58 -0.91 -15.47
CA ILE A 632 20.97 0.41 -15.96
C ILE A 632 22.23 0.95 -15.26
N ASN A 633 22.99 1.76 -16.00
CA ASN A 633 24.11 2.53 -15.49
C ASN A 633 23.77 4.01 -15.57
N VAL A 634 23.92 4.71 -14.44
CA VAL A 634 23.54 6.13 -14.33
C VAL A 634 24.66 6.90 -13.63
N LYS A 635 24.95 8.10 -14.13
CA LYS A 635 25.87 9.07 -13.52
C LYS A 635 25.07 10.30 -13.08
N ILE A 636 25.19 10.66 -11.81
CA ILE A 636 24.56 11.84 -11.21
C ILE A 636 25.65 12.84 -10.90
N PRO A 637 25.66 14.03 -11.55
CA PRO A 637 26.63 15.08 -11.23
C PRO A 637 26.37 15.66 -9.85
N LEU A 638 27.41 15.82 -9.03
CA LEU A 638 27.29 16.39 -7.70
C LEU A 638 27.38 17.91 -7.72
N GLY A 639 26.71 18.59 -6.78
CA GLY A 639 26.59 20.04 -6.75
C GLY A 639 25.64 20.59 -7.81
N THR A 640 24.65 19.81 -8.24
CA THR A 640 23.67 20.20 -9.26
C THR A 640 22.23 19.97 -8.80
N PHE A 641 21.29 20.61 -9.50
CA PHE A 641 19.87 20.30 -9.44
C PHE A 641 19.55 19.28 -10.54
N THR A 642 19.42 18.02 -10.15
CA THR A 642 19.17 16.89 -11.07
C THR A 642 17.72 16.39 -10.95
N CYS A 643 17.01 16.30 -12.07
CA CYS A 643 15.68 15.72 -12.15
C CYS A 643 15.71 14.30 -12.73
N VAL A 644 15.01 13.35 -12.10
CA VAL A 644 14.72 12.03 -12.64
C VAL A 644 13.30 12.03 -13.17
N THR A 645 13.17 11.88 -14.49
CA THR A 645 11.91 12.02 -15.24
C THR A 645 11.52 10.73 -15.94
N GLY A 646 10.38 10.71 -16.59
CA GLY A 646 9.87 9.59 -17.37
C GLY A 646 8.42 9.26 -17.06
N VAL A 647 7.80 8.44 -17.90
CA VAL A 647 6.39 8.05 -17.76
C VAL A 647 6.10 7.32 -16.45
N SER A 648 4.82 7.24 -16.06
CA SER A 648 4.40 6.49 -14.87
C SER A 648 4.82 5.02 -14.99
N GLY A 649 5.35 4.44 -13.88
CA GLY A 649 5.84 3.06 -13.88
C GLY A 649 7.18 2.81 -14.60
N SER A 650 7.90 3.85 -15.07
CA SER A 650 9.19 3.67 -15.78
C SER A 650 10.37 3.23 -14.90
N GLY A 651 10.19 3.16 -13.57
CA GLY A 651 11.21 2.70 -12.62
C GLY A 651 11.93 3.82 -11.85
N LYS A 652 11.43 5.06 -11.88
CA LYS A 652 12.02 6.22 -11.17
C LYS A 652 12.19 5.98 -9.67
N SER A 653 11.13 5.60 -8.98
CA SER A 653 11.17 5.35 -7.53
C SER A 653 12.01 4.12 -7.19
N SER A 654 12.00 3.07 -8.03
CA SER A 654 12.87 1.90 -7.86
C SER A 654 14.36 2.29 -7.96
N PHE A 655 14.71 3.19 -8.89
CA PHE A 655 16.06 3.68 -9.03
C PHE A 655 16.46 4.61 -7.86
N VAL A 656 15.67 5.65 -7.58
CA VAL A 656 16.03 6.70 -6.61
C VAL A 656 15.82 6.22 -5.18
N ASN A 657 14.62 5.71 -4.85
CA ASN A 657 14.25 5.40 -3.47
C ASN A 657 14.77 4.02 -3.04
N ASP A 658 14.62 2.98 -3.89
CA ASP A 658 14.99 1.62 -3.50
C ASP A 658 16.48 1.34 -3.62
N ILE A 659 17.19 1.99 -4.54
CA ILE A 659 18.62 1.78 -4.72
C ILE A 659 19.43 2.96 -4.18
N VAL A 660 19.36 4.14 -4.82
CA VAL A 660 20.26 5.27 -4.49
C VAL A 660 20.10 5.69 -3.02
N TYR A 661 18.89 5.99 -2.59
CA TYR A 661 18.64 6.44 -1.22
C TYR A 661 19.05 5.38 -0.20
N LYS A 662 18.59 4.12 -0.35
CA LYS A 662 18.86 3.08 0.66
C LYS A 662 20.35 2.77 0.79
N VAL A 663 21.10 2.75 -0.33
CA VAL A 663 22.55 2.55 -0.27
C VAL A 663 23.26 3.72 0.42
N LEU A 664 22.91 4.97 0.04
CA LEU A 664 23.50 6.15 0.66
C LEU A 664 23.13 6.26 2.15
N ALA A 665 21.87 5.96 2.51
CA ALA A 665 21.42 5.97 3.89
C ALA A 665 22.19 4.95 4.75
N ASN A 666 22.45 3.75 4.22
CA ASN A 666 23.26 2.74 4.91
C ASN A 666 24.71 3.19 5.10
N LYS A 667 25.32 3.75 4.06
CA LYS A 667 26.74 4.14 4.10
C LYS A 667 27.00 5.43 4.87
N LEU A 668 26.17 6.46 4.67
CA LEU A 668 26.39 7.80 5.22
C LEU A 668 25.65 8.01 6.56
N ASN A 669 24.42 7.56 6.66
CA ASN A 669 23.57 7.80 7.83
C ASN A 669 23.54 6.59 8.79
N ARG A 670 24.26 5.51 8.49
CA ARG A 670 24.24 4.25 9.25
C ARG A 670 22.83 3.68 9.41
N ALA A 671 21.96 3.93 8.44
CA ALA A 671 20.63 3.33 8.41
C ALA A 671 20.75 1.82 8.12
N LYS A 672 19.71 1.06 8.49
CA LYS A 672 19.61 -0.36 8.19
C LYS A 672 18.41 -0.59 7.29
N THR A 673 18.66 -0.44 6.01
CA THR A 673 17.67 -0.68 4.96
C THR A 673 18.23 -1.72 3.98
N ILE A 674 17.35 -2.49 3.37
CA ILE A 674 17.74 -3.44 2.32
C ILE A 674 17.64 -2.69 0.99
N PRO A 675 18.78 -2.38 0.33
CA PRO A 675 18.74 -1.76 -0.98
C PRO A 675 18.27 -2.77 -2.03
N GLY A 676 17.68 -2.26 -3.10
CA GLY A 676 17.36 -3.04 -4.28
C GLY A 676 18.61 -3.58 -4.99
N LYS A 677 18.43 -4.42 -5.98
CA LYS A 677 19.53 -5.10 -6.71
C LYS A 677 20.36 -4.11 -7.55
N TYR A 678 21.66 -4.06 -7.31
CA TYR A 678 22.64 -3.26 -8.07
C TYR A 678 24.01 -3.95 -8.07
N LYS A 679 24.93 -3.50 -8.93
CA LYS A 679 26.30 -4.05 -8.98
C LYS A 679 27.27 -3.24 -8.11
N SER A 680 27.38 -1.94 -8.31
CA SER A 680 28.21 -1.03 -7.52
C SER A 680 27.71 0.40 -7.55
N ILE A 681 28.09 1.18 -6.53
CA ILE A 681 27.90 2.64 -6.49
C ILE A 681 29.25 3.24 -6.10
N ASP A 682 29.77 4.11 -6.95
CA ASP A 682 31.06 4.80 -6.78
C ASP A 682 30.81 6.31 -6.56
N GLY A 683 31.69 7.01 -5.83
CA GLY A 683 31.58 8.47 -5.57
C GLY A 683 30.85 8.83 -4.28
N ILE A 684 30.58 7.86 -3.40
CA ILE A 684 29.93 8.10 -2.09
C ILE A 684 30.83 8.92 -1.18
N GLU A 685 32.14 8.82 -1.33
CA GLU A 685 33.16 9.52 -0.54
C GLU A 685 33.09 11.05 -0.68
N TYR A 686 32.47 11.57 -1.73
CA TYR A 686 32.25 13.01 -1.93
C TYR A 686 31.06 13.56 -1.17
N LEU A 687 30.27 12.68 -0.53
CA LEU A 687 29.07 13.03 0.22
C LEU A 687 29.26 12.74 1.70
N ASP A 688 28.67 13.58 2.54
CA ASP A 688 28.68 13.42 4.01
C ASP A 688 27.35 12.92 4.57
N LYS A 689 26.25 13.19 3.88
CA LYS A 689 24.91 12.89 4.36
C LYS A 689 23.92 12.77 3.21
N VAL A 690 22.93 11.88 3.37
CA VAL A 690 21.73 11.84 2.52
C VAL A 690 20.48 12.18 3.33
N ILE A 691 19.62 13.02 2.76
CA ILE A 691 18.34 13.43 3.36
C ILE A 691 17.24 13.12 2.36
N ASN A 692 16.29 12.27 2.78
CA ASN A 692 15.09 11.98 2.01
C ASN A 692 13.92 12.84 2.50
N ILE A 693 13.29 13.54 1.58
CA ILE A 693 12.13 14.41 1.82
C ILE A 693 10.96 13.84 1.03
N ASP A 694 10.26 12.89 1.64
CA ASP A 694 9.09 12.21 1.11
C ASP A 694 7.77 12.81 1.63
N GLN A 695 6.66 12.37 1.07
CA GLN A 695 5.31 12.80 1.44
C GLN A 695 4.76 12.13 2.71
N ALA A 696 5.55 11.27 3.39
CA ALA A 696 5.11 10.63 4.62
C ALA A 696 4.83 11.67 5.72
N PRO A 697 3.82 11.45 6.56
CA PRO A 697 3.48 12.38 7.65
C PRO A 697 4.68 12.66 8.57
N ILE A 698 4.77 13.88 9.10
CA ILE A 698 5.81 14.28 10.07
C ILE A 698 5.64 13.63 11.45
N GLY A 699 4.57 12.89 11.65
CA GLY A 699 4.28 12.10 12.84
C GLY A 699 2.93 11.38 12.72
N ARG A 700 2.76 10.32 13.49
CA ARG A 700 1.56 9.45 13.45
C ARG A 700 0.53 9.78 14.55
N THR A 701 0.85 10.71 15.45
CA THR A 701 0.00 11.06 16.59
C THR A 701 -0.42 12.52 16.52
N PRO A 702 -1.55 12.91 17.13
CA PRO A 702 -1.99 14.30 17.22
C PRO A 702 -1.01 15.23 17.97
N ARG A 703 -0.04 14.67 18.71
CA ARG A 703 1.01 15.42 19.41
C ARG A 703 2.12 15.90 18.47
N SER A 704 2.30 15.24 17.35
CA SER A 704 3.25 15.70 16.33
C SER A 704 2.65 16.89 15.60
N ASN A 705 3.43 17.95 15.44
CA ASN A 705 3.00 19.17 14.75
C ASN A 705 4.22 19.90 14.14
N PRO A 706 4.03 20.92 13.30
CA PRO A 706 5.12 21.69 12.70
C PRO A 706 6.09 22.27 13.73
N ALA A 707 5.60 22.76 14.87
CA ALA A 707 6.43 23.33 15.92
C ALA A 707 7.39 22.32 16.58
N THR A 708 6.90 21.09 16.81
CA THR A 708 7.73 20.02 17.40
C THR A 708 8.73 19.49 16.39
N TYR A 709 8.33 19.34 15.15
CA TYR A 709 9.18 18.78 14.09
C TYR A 709 10.35 19.72 13.73
N THR A 710 10.10 21.02 13.56
CA THR A 710 11.12 22.04 13.29
C THR A 710 11.98 22.38 14.52
N GLY A 711 11.57 21.88 15.69
CA GLY A 711 12.24 22.18 16.96
C GLY A 711 12.02 23.62 17.45
N VAL A 712 11.13 24.40 16.82
CA VAL A 712 10.79 25.75 17.29
C VAL A 712 10.05 25.72 18.64
N PHE A 713 9.31 24.63 18.89
CA PHE A 713 8.59 24.45 20.15
C PHE A 713 9.50 24.38 21.36
N GLY A 714 10.73 23.88 21.23
CA GLY A 714 11.75 23.90 22.26
C GLY A 714 12.08 25.34 22.70
N ASP A 715 12.39 26.20 21.71
CA ASP A 715 12.71 27.62 21.96
C ASP A 715 11.50 28.39 22.54
N ILE A 716 10.27 28.08 22.08
CA ILE A 716 9.04 28.68 22.63
C ILE A 716 8.85 28.29 24.11
N ARG A 717 9.04 27.02 24.48
CA ARG A 717 8.95 26.56 25.87
C ARG A 717 9.99 27.23 26.79
N GLU A 718 11.23 27.39 26.31
CA GLU A 718 12.28 28.11 27.04
C GLU A 718 11.90 29.56 27.26
N LEU A 719 11.32 30.21 26.24
CA LEU A 719 10.84 31.58 26.36
C LEU A 719 9.74 31.71 27.41
N PHE A 720 8.74 30.83 27.42
CA PHE A 720 7.68 30.82 28.41
C PHE A 720 8.22 30.56 29.83
N ALA A 721 9.17 29.64 29.99
CA ALA A 721 9.84 29.39 31.27
C ALA A 721 10.65 30.61 31.78
N SER A 722 11.09 31.48 30.87
CA SER A 722 11.83 32.70 31.23
C SER A 722 10.93 33.85 31.68
N THR A 723 9.61 33.76 31.53
CA THR A 723 8.66 34.79 31.95
C THR A 723 8.66 35.01 33.48
N LYS A 724 8.24 36.20 33.94
CA LYS A 724 8.18 36.50 35.37
C LYS A 724 7.22 35.56 36.11
N ASP A 725 6.05 35.31 35.55
CA ASP A 725 5.03 34.42 36.11
C ASP A 725 5.53 32.97 36.25
N ALA A 726 6.17 32.44 35.21
CA ALA A 726 6.72 31.08 35.23
C ALA A 726 7.83 30.96 36.33
N LYS A 727 8.73 31.93 36.40
CA LYS A 727 9.77 31.96 37.42
C LYS A 727 9.20 32.08 38.84
N ALA A 728 8.17 32.89 39.05
CA ALA A 728 7.49 33.02 40.35
C ALA A 728 6.87 31.69 40.83
N HIS A 729 6.40 30.86 39.91
CA HIS A 729 5.85 29.54 40.23
C HIS A 729 6.88 28.39 40.13
N GLY A 730 8.15 28.70 39.85
CA GLY A 730 9.21 27.69 39.68
C GLY A 730 9.01 26.79 38.46
N TYR A 731 8.31 27.24 37.42
CA TYR A 731 8.02 26.44 36.22
C TYR A 731 9.23 26.41 35.29
N THR A 732 9.63 25.19 34.93
CA THR A 732 10.68 24.92 33.94
C THR A 732 10.08 24.73 32.53
N ALA A 733 10.92 24.64 31.49
CA ALA A 733 10.49 24.39 30.12
C ALA A 733 9.69 23.05 29.95
N GLY A 734 9.88 22.10 30.88
CA GLY A 734 9.11 20.85 30.93
C GLY A 734 7.62 21.08 31.22
N ARG A 735 7.27 22.10 32.03
CA ARG A 735 5.89 22.47 32.37
C ARG A 735 5.06 22.83 31.10
N PHE A 736 5.71 23.44 30.13
CA PHE A 736 5.11 23.90 28.89
C PHE A 736 5.12 22.84 27.79
N SER A 737 5.43 21.57 28.12
CA SER A 737 5.37 20.44 27.19
C SER A 737 4.06 19.66 27.36
N PHE A 738 3.29 19.50 26.31
CA PHE A 738 2.10 18.63 26.32
C PHE A 738 2.44 17.13 26.33
N ASN A 739 3.72 16.76 26.20
CA ASN A 739 4.19 15.37 26.27
C ASN A 739 4.60 14.94 27.70
N VAL A 740 4.84 15.90 28.61
CA VAL A 740 5.37 15.64 29.95
C VAL A 740 4.28 15.87 30.98
N LYS A 741 4.23 15.02 32.02
CA LYS A 741 3.31 15.20 33.16
C LYS A 741 3.60 16.52 33.90
N GLY A 742 2.57 17.10 34.52
CA GLY A 742 2.64 18.29 35.33
C GLY A 742 2.06 19.54 34.68
N GLY A 743 2.25 19.78 33.38
CA GLY A 743 1.66 20.92 32.65
C GLY A 743 0.58 20.59 31.69
N ARG A 744 0.52 19.37 31.23
CA ARG A 744 -0.49 18.86 30.26
C ARG A 744 -1.83 18.55 30.95
N CYS A 745 -2.89 18.52 30.16
CA CYS A 745 -4.17 17.93 30.59
C CYS A 745 -3.99 16.43 30.78
N GLU A 746 -4.27 15.90 31.98
CA GLU A 746 -4.09 14.46 32.24
C GLU A 746 -5.26 13.63 31.70
N ALA A 747 -6.45 14.19 31.45
CA ALA A 747 -7.58 13.48 30.87
C ALA A 747 -7.29 13.03 29.44
N CYS A 748 -6.80 13.94 28.58
CA CYS A 748 -6.38 13.61 27.21
C CYS A 748 -4.87 13.37 27.08
N GLN A 749 -4.13 13.40 28.18
CA GLN A 749 -2.67 13.26 28.22
C GLN A 749 -1.91 14.19 27.26
N GLY A 750 -2.48 15.37 26.96
CA GLY A 750 -1.89 16.37 26.08
C GLY A 750 -2.26 16.24 24.61
N ASP A 751 -3.12 15.29 24.23
CA ASP A 751 -3.59 15.15 22.84
C ASP A 751 -4.58 16.26 22.43
N GLY A 752 -5.32 16.82 23.40
CA GLY A 752 -6.40 17.79 23.16
C GLY A 752 -7.70 17.14 22.69
N ILE A 753 -7.62 15.91 22.21
CA ILE A 753 -8.74 15.11 21.69
C ILE A 753 -8.77 13.76 22.38
N LEU A 754 -9.95 13.14 22.42
CA LEU A 754 -10.16 11.77 22.87
C LEU A 754 -10.52 10.92 21.66
N LYS A 755 -9.83 9.81 21.47
CA LYS A 755 -10.13 8.81 20.46
C LYS A 755 -11.19 7.86 21.02
N ILE A 756 -12.32 7.77 20.33
CA ILE A 756 -13.38 6.80 20.62
C ILE A 756 -13.28 5.69 19.57
N GLU A 757 -12.85 4.51 20.01
CA GLU A 757 -12.72 3.35 19.11
C GLU A 757 -14.10 2.76 18.82
N MET A 758 -14.45 2.71 17.55
CA MET A 758 -15.71 2.18 17.04
C MET A 758 -15.42 0.86 16.32
N HIS A 759 -15.69 -0.29 16.93
CA HIS A 759 -15.32 -1.62 16.43
C HIS A 759 -15.70 -1.93 14.97
N PHE A 760 -16.74 -1.33 14.44
CA PHE A 760 -17.24 -1.56 13.05
C PHE A 760 -17.28 -0.29 12.19
N LEU A 761 -16.95 0.87 12.75
CA LEU A 761 -16.94 2.17 12.09
C LEU A 761 -15.56 2.82 12.24
N PRO A 762 -15.24 3.83 11.44
CA PRO A 762 -14.03 4.63 11.66
C PRO A 762 -13.99 5.23 13.06
N ASP A 763 -12.82 5.28 13.67
CA ASP A 763 -12.63 5.90 14.98
C ASP A 763 -13.04 7.38 14.96
N ILE A 764 -13.75 7.82 16.00
CA ILE A 764 -14.18 9.21 16.16
C ILE A 764 -13.21 9.93 17.09
N TYR A 765 -12.82 11.13 16.71
CA TYR A 765 -11.99 12.02 17.51
C TYR A 765 -12.83 13.21 18.00
N VAL A 766 -13.02 13.30 19.31
CA VAL A 766 -13.77 14.38 19.92
C VAL A 766 -12.86 15.29 20.76
N PRO A 767 -13.10 16.61 20.82
CA PRO A 767 -12.36 17.49 21.73
C PRO A 767 -12.45 17.00 23.18
N CYS A 768 -11.36 17.09 23.91
CA CYS A 768 -11.35 16.73 25.34
C CYS A 768 -12.20 17.72 26.14
N GLU A 769 -13.22 17.24 26.83
CA GLU A 769 -14.14 18.06 27.63
C GLU A 769 -13.44 18.82 28.77
N VAL A 770 -12.37 18.25 29.35
CA VAL A 770 -11.64 18.83 30.49
C VAL A 770 -10.82 20.04 30.09
N CYS A 771 -10.11 19.97 28.95
CA CYS A 771 -9.26 21.06 28.47
C CYS A 771 -9.83 21.78 27.24
N GLU A 772 -11.01 21.39 26.75
CA GLU A 772 -11.67 22.00 25.59
C GLU A 772 -10.73 22.07 24.36
N GLY A 773 -9.95 21.03 24.13
CA GLY A 773 -8.96 20.98 23.06
C GLY A 773 -7.62 21.69 23.37
N LYS A 774 -7.49 22.40 24.49
CA LYS A 774 -6.32 23.26 24.78
C LYS A 774 -5.05 22.52 25.19
N ARG A 775 -5.08 21.21 25.40
CA ARG A 775 -3.93 20.31 25.68
C ARG A 775 -3.27 20.47 27.05
N TYR A 776 -3.45 21.60 27.75
CA TYR A 776 -2.79 21.97 29.00
C TYR A 776 -3.78 22.12 30.15
N ASN A 777 -3.27 22.08 31.36
CA ASN A 777 -4.03 22.43 32.55
C ASN A 777 -4.16 23.94 32.70
N ARG A 778 -5.08 24.40 33.55
CA ARG A 778 -5.40 25.84 33.75
C ARG A 778 -4.20 26.64 34.26
N GLU A 779 -3.40 26.06 35.16
CA GLU A 779 -2.24 26.75 35.74
C GLU A 779 -1.16 27.04 34.69
N THR A 780 -0.92 26.09 33.75
CA THR A 780 0.02 26.29 32.64
C THR A 780 -0.50 27.38 31.68
N LEU A 781 -1.81 27.39 31.42
CA LEU A 781 -2.44 28.37 30.55
C LEU A 781 -2.51 29.78 31.15
N SER A 782 -2.40 29.93 32.48
CA SER A 782 -2.37 31.23 33.13
C SER A 782 -1.08 32.00 32.85
N VAL A 783 0.03 31.32 32.57
CA VAL A 783 1.30 31.96 32.19
C VAL A 783 1.18 32.53 30.78
N LYS A 784 1.49 33.83 30.65
CA LYS A 784 1.35 34.55 29.38
C LYS A 784 2.65 35.22 28.95
N TYR A 785 2.90 35.22 27.65
CA TYR A 785 3.91 36.04 27.02
C TYR A 785 3.26 37.01 26.04
N LYS A 786 3.51 38.32 26.17
CA LYS A 786 2.80 39.37 25.41
C LYS A 786 1.25 39.17 25.38
N GLY A 787 0.65 38.74 26.51
CA GLY A 787 -0.78 38.55 26.66
C GLY A 787 -1.31 37.20 26.11
N LYS A 788 -0.50 36.37 25.50
CA LYS A 788 -0.88 35.06 24.90
C LYS A 788 -0.38 33.89 25.73
N SER A 789 -1.21 32.88 25.94
CA SER A 789 -0.82 31.60 26.55
C SER A 789 -0.04 30.76 25.55
N ILE A 790 0.57 29.65 26.01
CA ILE A 790 1.28 28.72 25.12
C ILE A 790 0.32 28.04 24.12
N TYR A 791 -0.93 27.82 24.49
CA TYR A 791 -1.95 27.31 23.58
C TYR A 791 -2.29 28.34 22.50
N ASP A 792 -2.50 29.59 22.85
CA ASP A 792 -2.77 30.67 21.88
C ASP A 792 -1.64 30.78 20.84
N VAL A 793 -0.40 30.58 21.27
CA VAL A 793 0.77 30.54 20.36
C VAL A 793 0.73 29.35 19.40
N LEU A 794 0.31 28.18 19.88
CA LEU A 794 0.17 27.02 19.01
C LEU A 794 -0.95 27.16 17.99
N GLU A 795 -1.99 27.94 18.31
CA GLU A 795 -3.11 28.25 17.41
C GLU A 795 -2.80 29.37 16.40
N MET A 796 -1.73 30.14 16.61
CA MET A 796 -1.28 31.13 15.64
C MET A 796 -0.86 30.45 14.33
N THR A 797 -1.14 31.12 13.22
CA THR A 797 -0.52 30.76 11.93
C THR A 797 0.99 31.04 11.97
N VAL A 798 1.75 30.44 11.07
CA VAL A 798 3.20 30.72 10.97
C VAL A 798 3.44 32.20 10.69
N GLU A 799 2.61 32.85 9.85
CA GLU A 799 2.68 34.28 9.55
C GLU A 799 2.44 35.14 10.79
N GLU A 800 1.37 34.92 11.55
CA GLU A 800 1.10 35.59 12.81
C GLU A 800 2.23 35.40 13.84
N GLY A 801 2.73 34.14 13.92
CA GLY A 801 3.87 33.81 14.80
C GLY A 801 5.15 34.54 14.41
N MET A 802 5.41 34.79 13.14
CA MET A 802 6.57 35.61 12.72
C MET A 802 6.48 37.04 13.24
N VAL A 803 5.32 37.66 13.10
CA VAL A 803 5.08 39.02 13.63
C VAL A 803 5.20 39.04 15.17
N PHE A 804 4.58 38.04 15.84
CA PHE A 804 4.59 37.95 17.30
C PHE A 804 5.99 37.76 17.89
N PHE A 805 6.84 36.96 17.24
CA PHE A 805 8.20 36.61 17.68
C PHE A 805 9.31 37.39 16.94
N GLU A 806 9.01 38.49 16.24
CA GLU A 806 9.97 39.26 15.49
C GLU A 806 11.22 39.63 16.31
N SER A 807 11.04 39.96 17.62
CA SER A 807 12.12 40.30 18.54
C SER A 807 12.92 39.11 19.09
N ILE A 808 12.58 37.87 18.72
CA ILE A 808 13.23 36.62 19.17
C ILE A 808 13.88 35.89 18.01
N PRO A 809 15.14 36.18 17.65
CA PRO A 809 15.77 35.71 16.40
C PRO A 809 15.79 34.20 16.21
N LYS A 810 15.91 33.42 17.31
CA LYS A 810 15.89 31.94 17.23
C LYS A 810 14.55 31.40 16.75
N ILE A 811 13.44 31.92 17.25
CA ILE A 811 12.08 31.49 16.89
C ILE A 811 11.75 32.07 15.53
N TYR A 812 11.97 33.35 15.31
CA TYR A 812 11.70 34.05 14.07
C TYR A 812 12.32 33.34 12.86
N ARG A 813 13.61 32.99 12.92
CA ARG A 813 14.32 32.32 11.82
C ARG A 813 13.69 30.99 11.43
N LYS A 814 13.26 30.16 12.40
CA LYS A 814 12.62 28.86 12.14
C LYS A 814 11.22 29.05 11.54
N LEU A 815 10.45 30.01 12.02
CA LEU A 815 9.14 30.35 11.46
C LEU A 815 9.28 30.92 10.04
N LYS A 816 10.32 31.75 9.80
CA LYS A 816 10.61 32.29 8.46
C LYS A 816 10.90 31.18 7.44
N THR A 817 11.63 30.11 7.81
CA THR A 817 11.84 28.99 6.88
C THR A 817 10.55 28.27 6.52
N LEU A 818 9.58 28.15 7.45
CA LEU A 818 8.25 27.63 7.13
C LEU A 818 7.47 28.58 6.20
N PHE A 819 7.58 29.87 6.42
CA PHE A 819 6.95 30.88 5.55
C PHE A 819 7.56 30.88 4.14
N ASP A 820 8.89 30.80 4.02
CA ASP A 820 9.63 30.80 2.76
C ASP A 820 9.25 29.60 1.86
N VAL A 821 8.87 28.45 2.43
CA VAL A 821 8.36 27.29 1.69
C VAL A 821 6.86 27.35 1.39
N GLY A 822 6.21 28.50 1.63
CA GLY A 822 4.79 28.71 1.35
C GLY A 822 3.82 28.14 2.38
N LEU A 823 4.26 27.93 3.63
CA LEU A 823 3.43 27.41 4.73
C LEU A 823 3.04 28.51 5.76
N GLY A 824 2.94 29.76 5.32
CA GLY A 824 2.54 30.87 6.18
C GLY A 824 1.16 30.71 6.83
N TYR A 825 0.26 30.04 6.15
CA TYR A 825 -1.15 29.85 6.54
C TYR A 825 -1.41 28.72 7.55
N ILE A 826 -0.51 27.74 7.70
CA ILE A 826 -0.72 26.63 8.65
C ILE A 826 -0.55 27.10 10.08
N LYS A 827 -1.27 26.49 11.03
CA LYS A 827 -1.08 26.76 12.45
C LYS A 827 0.22 26.12 12.95
N ILE A 828 0.93 26.81 13.83
CA ILE A 828 2.19 26.35 14.43
C ILE A 828 2.01 25.00 15.13
N GLY A 829 0.87 24.81 15.82
CA GLY A 829 0.50 23.59 16.55
C GLY A 829 -0.43 22.64 15.79
N GLN A 830 -0.62 22.81 14.48
CA GLN A 830 -1.51 21.96 13.68
C GLN A 830 -1.12 20.49 13.79
N PRO A 831 -2.03 19.56 14.13
CA PRO A 831 -1.71 18.14 14.20
C PRO A 831 -1.16 17.59 12.88
N ALA A 832 -0.11 16.77 12.95
CA ALA A 832 0.50 16.16 11.78
C ALA A 832 -0.48 15.33 10.94
N THR A 833 -1.51 14.79 11.58
CA THR A 833 -2.55 13.97 10.94
C THR A 833 -3.52 14.77 10.06
N THR A 834 -3.56 16.11 10.22
CA THR A 834 -4.40 17.03 9.44
C THR A 834 -3.65 17.70 8.29
N LEU A 835 -2.32 17.52 8.22
CA LEU A 835 -1.51 18.03 7.12
C LEU A 835 -1.65 17.15 5.88
N SER A 836 -1.72 17.78 4.72
CA SER A 836 -1.58 17.08 3.43
C SER A 836 -0.15 16.54 3.26
N GLY A 837 0.02 15.57 2.35
CA GLY A 837 1.36 15.01 2.05
C GLY A 837 2.35 16.09 1.60
N GLY A 838 1.92 17.04 0.75
CA GLY A 838 2.75 18.15 0.30
C GLY A 838 3.08 19.15 1.41
N GLU A 839 2.16 19.44 2.33
CA GLU A 839 2.45 20.28 3.52
C GLU A 839 3.47 19.61 4.44
N ALA A 840 3.30 18.30 4.72
CA ALA A 840 4.25 17.52 5.52
C ALA A 840 5.66 17.54 4.90
N GLN A 841 5.76 17.39 3.59
CA GLN A 841 7.00 17.44 2.84
C GLN A 841 7.66 18.82 2.94
N ARG A 842 6.89 19.92 2.80
CA ARG A 842 7.39 21.29 2.95
C ARG A 842 7.86 21.60 4.38
N VAL A 843 7.20 21.05 5.41
CA VAL A 843 7.68 21.16 6.81
C VAL A 843 9.04 20.49 6.97
N LYS A 844 9.25 19.31 6.36
CA LYS A 844 10.56 18.62 6.35
C LYS A 844 11.62 19.48 5.66
N LEU A 845 11.28 20.04 4.49
CA LEU A 845 12.16 20.92 3.71
C LEU A 845 12.56 22.17 4.53
N ALA A 846 11.59 22.85 5.16
CA ALA A 846 11.84 24.01 6.02
C ALA A 846 12.78 23.68 7.19
N THR A 847 12.64 22.48 7.76
CA THR A 847 13.50 22.02 8.84
C THR A 847 14.95 21.90 8.38
N GLU A 848 15.18 21.36 7.19
CA GLU A 848 16.54 21.23 6.64
C GLU A 848 17.14 22.60 6.25
N LEU A 849 16.33 23.54 5.72
CA LEU A 849 16.74 24.92 5.46
C LEU A 849 17.20 25.66 6.72
N SER A 850 16.65 25.32 7.87
CA SER A 850 17.03 25.97 9.14
C SER A 850 18.40 25.52 9.67
N LYS A 851 18.95 24.40 9.14
CA LYS A 851 20.24 23.83 9.55
C LYS A 851 21.42 24.45 8.77
N ARG A 852 22.61 24.35 9.33
CA ARG A 852 23.83 24.77 8.65
C ARG A 852 24.18 23.76 7.57
N SER A 853 24.37 24.23 6.35
CA SER A 853 24.81 23.41 5.22
C SER A 853 26.31 23.09 5.30
N THR A 854 26.67 21.88 4.89
CA THR A 854 28.08 21.42 4.74
C THR A 854 28.58 21.56 3.29
N GLY A 855 27.64 21.73 2.33
CA GLY A 855 27.95 21.75 0.90
C GLY A 855 28.25 20.36 0.29
N LYS A 856 28.09 19.28 1.07
CA LYS A 856 28.30 17.88 0.63
C LYS A 856 27.10 16.97 0.88
N THR A 857 25.94 17.56 1.15
CA THR A 857 24.70 16.80 1.42
C THR A 857 23.96 16.55 0.10
N ILE A 858 23.45 15.32 -0.09
CA ILE A 858 22.49 15.03 -1.16
C ILE A 858 21.07 15.00 -0.59
N TYR A 859 20.22 15.85 -1.16
CA TYR A 859 18.77 15.91 -0.86
C TYR A 859 18.03 15.13 -1.93
N ILE A 860 17.22 14.16 -1.51
CA ILE A 860 16.36 13.37 -2.41
C ILE A 860 14.92 13.76 -2.14
N LEU A 861 14.19 14.18 -3.18
CA LEU A 861 12.80 14.59 -3.09
C LEU A 861 11.96 13.75 -4.08
N ASP A 862 10.80 13.30 -3.61
CA ASP A 862 9.85 12.55 -4.43
C ASP A 862 8.61 13.40 -4.68
N GLU A 863 8.41 13.83 -5.94
CA GLU A 863 7.29 14.63 -6.43
C GLU A 863 6.95 15.83 -5.51
N PRO A 864 7.90 16.74 -5.24
CA PRO A 864 7.68 17.82 -4.27
C PRO A 864 6.67 18.89 -4.72
N THR A 865 6.24 18.89 -5.98
CA THR A 865 5.22 19.81 -6.51
C THR A 865 3.79 19.31 -6.32
N THR A 866 3.60 18.13 -5.75
CA THR A 866 2.28 17.55 -5.50
C THR A 866 1.37 18.51 -4.72
N GLY A 867 0.18 18.80 -5.24
CA GLY A 867 -0.79 19.67 -4.60
C GLY A 867 -0.42 21.15 -4.56
N LEU A 868 0.53 21.60 -5.39
CA LEU A 868 0.98 22.97 -5.43
C LEU A 868 0.46 23.72 -6.66
N HIS A 869 -0.08 24.90 -6.40
CA HIS A 869 -0.32 25.88 -7.46
C HIS A 869 1.01 26.37 -8.05
N THR A 870 1.04 26.75 -9.34
CA THR A 870 2.25 27.20 -10.06
C THR A 870 3.01 28.31 -9.32
N ALA A 871 2.31 29.23 -8.63
CA ALA A 871 2.95 30.25 -7.81
C ALA A 871 3.70 29.67 -6.59
N ASP A 872 3.21 28.59 -5.99
CA ASP A 872 3.88 27.90 -4.88
C ASP A 872 5.02 27.04 -5.40
N VAL A 873 4.89 26.44 -6.60
CA VAL A 873 5.98 25.75 -7.31
C VAL A 873 7.15 26.71 -7.58
N HIS A 874 6.88 27.94 -7.95
CA HIS A 874 7.91 28.97 -8.17
C HIS A 874 8.73 29.21 -6.87
N LYS A 875 8.06 29.40 -5.73
CA LYS A 875 8.74 29.55 -4.43
C LYS A 875 9.54 28.31 -4.04
N LEU A 876 8.99 27.11 -4.33
CA LEU A 876 9.70 25.86 -4.06
C LEU A 876 10.99 25.75 -4.88
N ILE A 877 10.95 26.09 -6.15
CA ILE A 877 12.13 26.11 -7.03
C ILE A 877 13.21 27.04 -6.47
N ASP A 878 12.86 28.27 -6.03
CA ASP A 878 13.80 29.19 -5.41
C ASP A 878 14.49 28.58 -4.17
N VAL A 879 13.74 27.82 -3.38
CA VAL A 879 14.27 27.10 -2.21
C VAL A 879 15.23 25.99 -2.61
N LEU A 880 14.87 25.17 -3.61
CA LEU A 880 15.73 24.10 -4.12
C LEU A 880 17.01 24.65 -4.74
N GLN A 881 16.93 25.75 -5.48
CA GLN A 881 18.10 26.43 -6.04
C GLN A 881 19.06 26.92 -4.94
N ARG A 882 18.55 27.49 -3.84
CA ARG A 882 19.38 27.88 -2.67
C ARG A 882 20.17 26.70 -2.08
N PHE A 883 19.60 25.48 -2.01
CA PHE A 883 20.35 24.31 -1.55
C PHE A 883 21.54 24.02 -2.47
N VAL A 884 21.33 24.08 -3.77
CA VAL A 884 22.41 23.82 -4.76
C VAL A 884 23.45 24.92 -4.71
N ASP A 885 23.05 26.18 -4.57
CA ASP A 885 23.98 27.34 -4.47
C ASP A 885 24.90 27.25 -3.26
N THR A 886 24.50 26.53 -2.20
CA THR A 886 25.36 26.24 -1.06
C THR A 886 26.26 25.01 -1.24
N GLY A 887 26.36 24.47 -2.48
CA GLY A 887 27.25 23.36 -2.86
C GLY A 887 26.63 21.97 -2.72
N ASN A 888 25.41 21.83 -2.25
CA ASN A 888 24.73 20.54 -2.09
C ASN A 888 24.24 19.99 -3.43
N THR A 889 23.91 18.71 -3.44
CA THR A 889 23.24 18.05 -4.57
C THR A 889 21.75 17.90 -4.28
N VAL A 890 20.92 18.25 -5.22
CA VAL A 890 19.47 18.05 -5.16
C VAL A 890 19.03 17.09 -6.26
N LEU A 891 18.49 15.93 -5.86
CA LEU A 891 17.98 14.90 -6.76
C LEU A 891 16.46 14.80 -6.58
N VAL A 892 15.70 15.08 -7.63
CA VAL A 892 14.23 15.17 -7.55
C VAL A 892 13.60 14.21 -8.55
N ILE A 893 12.65 13.41 -8.11
CA ILE A 893 11.72 12.71 -9.01
C ILE A 893 10.61 13.69 -9.35
N GLU A 894 10.42 14.03 -10.63
CA GLU A 894 9.45 15.04 -11.03
C GLU A 894 8.80 14.77 -12.39
N HIS A 895 7.55 15.26 -12.49
CA HIS A 895 6.73 15.27 -13.70
C HIS A 895 6.37 16.70 -14.16
N ASN A 896 6.44 17.67 -13.24
CA ASN A 896 6.12 19.06 -13.52
C ASN A 896 7.19 19.68 -14.43
N LEU A 897 6.79 20.09 -15.63
CA LEU A 897 7.68 20.64 -16.65
C LEU A 897 8.34 21.96 -16.22
N ASP A 898 7.68 22.75 -15.39
CA ASP A 898 8.23 23.99 -14.85
C ASP A 898 9.44 23.75 -13.94
N VAL A 899 9.41 22.67 -13.16
CA VAL A 899 10.58 22.24 -12.38
C VAL A 899 11.65 21.65 -13.27
N ILE A 900 11.25 20.78 -14.21
CA ILE A 900 12.18 20.06 -15.10
C ILE A 900 12.98 21.04 -15.96
N LYS A 901 12.35 22.11 -16.50
CA LYS A 901 13.03 23.13 -17.30
C LYS A 901 14.07 23.93 -16.51
N THR A 902 13.98 23.99 -15.17
CA THR A 902 14.92 24.71 -14.32
C THR A 902 16.09 23.84 -13.82
N ALA A 903 16.06 22.52 -14.07
CA ALA A 903 17.12 21.58 -13.66
C ALA A 903 18.43 21.82 -14.41
N ASP A 904 19.56 21.52 -13.76
CA ASP A 904 20.89 21.52 -14.41
C ASP A 904 21.11 20.24 -15.22
N TYR A 905 20.54 19.13 -14.75
CA TYR A 905 20.70 17.80 -15.35
C TYR A 905 19.40 16.99 -15.26
N ILE A 906 19.09 16.20 -16.28
CA ILE A 906 17.92 15.33 -16.32
C ILE A 906 18.39 13.90 -16.61
N ILE A 907 17.73 12.94 -15.94
CA ILE A 907 17.85 11.50 -16.21
C ILE A 907 16.44 11.01 -16.55
N ASP A 908 16.20 10.75 -17.85
CA ASP A 908 14.89 10.32 -18.33
C ASP A 908 14.82 8.81 -18.46
N LEU A 909 13.88 8.19 -17.71
CA LEU A 909 13.67 6.75 -17.66
C LEU A 909 12.45 6.35 -18.49
N GLY A 910 12.53 5.23 -19.17
CA GLY A 910 11.46 4.75 -20.01
C GLY A 910 11.85 3.55 -20.88
N PRO A 911 11.36 3.51 -22.15
CA PRO A 911 10.43 4.46 -22.79
C PRO A 911 9.00 4.38 -22.27
N GLU A 912 8.55 3.21 -21.79
CA GLU A 912 7.21 2.94 -21.29
C GLU A 912 7.22 2.60 -19.79
N GLY A 913 6.05 2.27 -19.22
CA GLY A 913 5.92 1.74 -17.87
C GLY A 913 6.07 0.22 -17.80
N GLY A 914 6.26 -0.32 -16.57
CA GLY A 914 6.36 -1.75 -16.31
C GLY A 914 7.51 -2.43 -17.04
N ASP A 915 7.28 -3.63 -17.57
CA ASP A 915 8.31 -4.45 -18.24
C ASP A 915 8.86 -3.83 -19.53
N ARG A 916 8.13 -2.90 -20.13
CA ARG A 916 8.58 -2.14 -21.31
C ARG A 916 9.41 -0.91 -20.97
N GLY A 917 9.51 -0.59 -19.67
CA GLY A 917 10.32 0.50 -19.11
C GLY A 917 11.69 0.04 -18.61
N GLY A 918 12.17 0.75 -17.58
CA GLY A 918 13.35 0.37 -16.81
C GLY A 918 14.70 0.60 -17.51
N THR A 919 14.76 1.45 -18.54
CA THR A 919 15.99 1.85 -19.23
C THR A 919 16.20 3.36 -19.18
N VAL A 920 17.44 3.82 -19.32
CA VAL A 920 17.74 5.24 -19.48
C VAL A 920 17.52 5.60 -20.95
N VAL A 921 16.52 6.44 -21.22
CA VAL A 921 16.20 6.91 -22.57
C VAL A 921 17.17 8.00 -23.00
N CYS A 922 17.40 8.95 -22.12
CA CYS A 922 18.33 10.07 -22.33
C CYS A 922 18.83 10.60 -20.98
N ALA A 923 20.03 11.16 -20.95
CA ALA A 923 20.57 11.89 -19.81
C ALA A 923 21.41 13.08 -20.28
N GLY A 924 21.26 14.23 -19.61
CA GLY A 924 21.96 15.46 -19.96
C GLY A 924 21.24 16.71 -19.52
N THR A 925 21.60 17.87 -20.07
CA THR A 925 20.89 19.12 -19.81
C THR A 925 19.48 19.09 -20.37
N PRO A 926 18.54 19.92 -19.88
CA PRO A 926 17.18 20.02 -20.42
C PRO A 926 17.13 20.16 -21.95
N GLU A 927 18.02 20.96 -22.52
CA GLU A 927 18.14 21.19 -23.96
C GLU A 927 18.53 19.89 -24.72
N LYS A 928 19.44 19.11 -24.15
CA LYS A 928 19.85 17.81 -24.73
C LYS A 928 18.69 16.80 -24.69
N VAL A 929 17.91 16.77 -23.60
CA VAL A 929 16.76 15.89 -23.48
C VAL A 929 15.64 16.33 -24.42
N ALA A 930 15.41 17.63 -24.59
CA ALA A 930 14.44 18.19 -25.55
C ALA A 930 14.79 17.84 -27.02
N ALA A 931 16.07 17.68 -27.34
CA ALA A 931 16.51 17.22 -28.65
C ALA A 931 16.39 15.71 -28.86
N CYS A 932 16.14 14.93 -27.82
CA CYS A 932 16.03 13.47 -27.90
C CYS A 932 14.65 13.04 -28.41
N SER A 933 14.56 12.53 -29.64
CA SER A 933 13.29 12.11 -30.27
C SER A 933 12.60 10.93 -29.57
N LYS A 934 13.34 10.12 -28.79
CA LYS A 934 12.83 8.96 -28.07
C LYS A 934 12.25 9.34 -26.71
N SER A 935 12.54 10.54 -26.19
CA SER A 935 12.07 11.00 -24.88
C SER A 935 10.68 11.60 -24.99
N TYR A 936 9.71 11.06 -24.26
CA TYR A 936 8.40 11.70 -24.12
C TYR A 936 8.52 13.03 -23.35
N THR A 937 9.27 13.03 -22.24
CA THR A 937 9.56 14.26 -21.49
C THR A 937 10.18 15.33 -22.40
N GLY A 938 11.13 14.92 -23.25
CA GLY A 938 11.79 15.82 -24.20
C GLY A 938 10.83 16.48 -25.21
N LYS A 939 9.81 15.73 -25.68
CA LYS A 939 8.80 16.28 -26.62
C LYS A 939 7.99 17.43 -26.00
N PHE A 940 7.57 17.26 -24.74
CA PHE A 940 6.81 18.31 -24.03
C PHE A 940 7.73 19.46 -23.60
N LEU A 941 8.94 19.15 -23.12
CA LEU A 941 9.91 20.15 -22.69
C LEU A 941 10.33 21.09 -23.82
N LYS A 942 10.42 20.59 -25.06
CA LYS A 942 10.76 21.37 -26.25
C LYS A 942 9.81 22.55 -26.50
N LYS A 943 8.57 22.51 -26.01
CA LYS A 943 7.59 23.57 -26.14
C LYS A 943 7.85 24.73 -25.17
N LEU A 944 8.61 24.48 -24.09
CA LEU A 944 8.83 25.42 -23.00
C LEU A 944 10.25 26.01 -22.98
N LEU A 945 11.22 25.38 -23.63
CA LEU A 945 12.58 25.86 -23.85
C LEU A 945 12.66 26.66 -25.13
#